data_c46fed45f2d45718576ade9e7dfe51df
#
_entry.id   c46fed45f2d45718576ade9e7dfe51df
#
_cell.length_a   1.000
_cell.length_b   1.000
_cell.length_c   1.000
_cell.angle_alpha   90.00
_cell.angle_beta   90.00
_cell.angle_gamma   90.00
#
_symmetry.space_group_name_H-M   'P 1'
#
loop_
_entity.id
_entity.type
_entity.pdbx_description
1 polymer ?
#
loop_
_entity_poly.entity_id
_entity_poly.type
_entity_poly.pdbx_seq_one_letter_code
_entity_poly.pdbx_strand_id
1 'polypeptide(L)'
;MALGQLAAGRAQAPQNWTSAGMYQALRKLQVLGSVLYVAAHPDDENTRLIAWLSKEKLYRTGYLSLTRGDGGQNLIGDEQGIELGLIRTQELLAARRTDGGEQFFSSAFDFGYSKNPEETFAKWGKEKILADVVWVIRKFQPDIIITRFPTTGEGGHGHHTASAILANEAFAAAADPSRFPEQLKYVRPWQTRRVLWNTFNFGGNNTTREDQFKVDVGGYNPLLGKSYGEIAAESRSQHKSQGFGVPASRGESWEYFRSTRGDQPVNELLDGIDQGWSRVKGGETIAAKLDSLITRFDLFHPEKSVQGLVQLYQLMQRLPEHTWKTQKLKEVHQLIAQCSGLFLDATTTEQFAVLTDSVRVNIALNNRLGTDAILESISVDRFDTLMNKRLEKNRNLLFSKTLFVPSDKSISQPYWLVNKMEEGSFNVGEQGKIGQPDADASYEAVMQVKIYGESFRFTIPVLYKFTDPVKGELYQPLVLIPPVTVTPAEDLKLVTNDRALLKSTLMAKGMKKGFSGILQGAGEEAGLIRDVKLNNDQIQVAAKDQVMEMEYEALADKKSGVLQFSIQSGKDILAAQDKHEIRYDHIPWINYFHKAEVKIRFADLKIYNKKIGYITGAGDKVPEALEQMGYEVFILGDKELAKNNLAQFDAILTGVRAYNTHAWLNKHFDKLMKYVNEGGNLIVQYNTSNQIGPVRAKIGPYPFNITRNRVTDEQAKVTLLKPEHPVFNFPNKINEEDFSGWIQERSIYHALDTSGKFEKLISMADPGEKSDDGSLLTAKYGKGWFTYTGLVFFRELPAGVPGAYRLLANIIALNKKKGF
;
A
#
# COMPACT_ATOMS: atom_id res chain seq x y z
N MET A 1 -29.37 6.58 -1.57
CA MET A 1 -28.19 5.70 -1.73
C MET A 1 -27.18 6.42 -2.61
N ALA A 2 -26.01 6.76 -2.07
CA ALA A 2 -24.96 7.39 -2.84
C ALA A 2 -24.44 6.37 -3.87
N LEU A 3 -24.57 6.68 -5.15
CA LEU A 3 -23.94 5.94 -6.25
C LEU A 3 -22.41 6.10 -6.05
N GLY A 4 -21.76 5.07 -5.50
CA GLY A 4 -20.31 5.06 -5.36
C GLY A 4 -19.64 5.34 -6.69
N GLN A 5 -18.85 6.39 -6.75
CA GLN A 5 -18.02 6.72 -7.91
C GLN A 5 -17.00 5.60 -8.13
N LEU A 6 -16.73 5.29 -9.40
CA LEU A 6 -15.49 4.61 -9.77
C LEU A 6 -14.34 5.46 -9.21
N ALA A 7 -13.54 4.90 -8.33
CA ALA A 7 -12.37 5.57 -7.80
C ALA A 7 -11.33 5.74 -8.91
N ALA A 8 -11.52 6.78 -9.73
CA ALA A 8 -10.40 7.41 -10.41
C ALA A 8 -9.48 7.93 -9.30
N GLY A 9 -8.20 7.68 -9.39
CA GLY A 9 -7.22 8.14 -8.41
C GLY A 9 -7.44 9.63 -8.15
N ARG A 10 -7.75 9.97 -6.91
CA ARG A 10 -8.36 11.25 -6.50
C ARG A 10 -7.44 12.46 -6.58
N ALA A 11 -6.23 12.30 -7.07
CA ALA A 11 -5.23 13.37 -7.18
C ALA A 11 -4.72 13.60 -8.60
N GLN A 12 -5.56 13.42 -9.58
CA GLN A 12 -5.19 13.69 -10.97
C GLN A 12 -6.15 14.68 -11.60
N ALA A 13 -5.64 15.40 -12.61
CA ALA A 13 -6.48 16.26 -13.45
C ALA A 13 -7.72 15.49 -13.93
N PRO A 14 -8.86 16.18 -14.12
CA PRO A 14 -10.06 15.58 -14.67
C PRO A 14 -9.74 14.84 -15.97
N GLN A 15 -10.10 13.55 -16.04
CA GLN A 15 -9.82 12.74 -17.22
C GLN A 15 -10.68 13.17 -18.40
N ASN A 16 -10.02 13.37 -19.54
CA ASN A 16 -10.66 13.63 -20.81
C ASN A 16 -10.52 12.38 -21.68
N TRP A 17 -11.64 11.87 -22.20
CA TRP A 17 -11.61 10.73 -23.09
C TRP A 17 -11.41 11.16 -24.54
N THR A 18 -10.64 10.39 -25.28
CA THR A 18 -10.62 10.48 -26.74
C THR A 18 -11.95 9.99 -27.31
N SER A 19 -12.30 10.39 -28.52
CA SER A 19 -13.51 9.88 -29.19
C SER A 19 -13.47 8.36 -29.37
N ALA A 20 -12.29 7.76 -29.57
CA ALA A 20 -12.11 6.31 -29.58
C ALA A 20 -12.45 5.68 -28.21
N GLY A 21 -12.03 6.31 -27.12
CA GLY A 21 -12.39 5.90 -25.76
C GLY A 21 -13.90 6.03 -25.48
N MET A 22 -14.54 7.12 -25.97
CA MET A 22 -16.00 7.31 -25.88
C MET A 22 -16.74 6.23 -26.67
N TYR A 23 -16.28 5.90 -27.87
CA TYR A 23 -16.84 4.82 -28.70
C TYR A 23 -16.71 3.45 -28.02
N GLN A 24 -15.56 3.17 -27.43
CA GLN A 24 -15.33 1.94 -26.69
C GLN A 24 -16.24 1.84 -25.45
N ALA A 25 -16.43 2.94 -24.74
CA ALA A 25 -17.36 3.01 -23.61
C ALA A 25 -18.82 2.82 -24.05
N LEU A 26 -19.19 3.38 -25.20
CA LEU A 26 -20.52 3.14 -25.79
C LEU A 26 -20.73 1.65 -26.12
N ARG A 27 -19.75 0.99 -26.71
CA ARG A 27 -19.79 -0.47 -26.97
C ARG A 27 -19.88 -1.27 -25.67
N LYS A 28 -19.16 -0.85 -24.61
CA LYS A 28 -19.22 -1.48 -23.29
C LYS A 28 -20.62 -1.47 -22.68
N LEU A 29 -21.46 -0.50 -23.00
CA LEU A 29 -22.84 -0.48 -22.54
C LEU A 29 -23.67 -1.69 -23.03
N GLN A 30 -23.30 -2.33 -24.13
CA GLN A 30 -23.98 -3.54 -24.64
C GLN A 30 -23.62 -4.81 -23.86
N VAL A 31 -22.46 -4.80 -23.15
CA VAL A 31 -21.91 -6.01 -22.54
C VAL A 31 -22.25 -6.05 -21.06
N LEU A 32 -22.96 -7.12 -20.66
CA LEU A 32 -23.40 -7.38 -19.30
C LEU A 32 -22.64 -8.58 -18.69
N GLY A 33 -21.34 -8.67 -18.92
CA GLY A 33 -20.46 -9.67 -18.35
C GLY A 33 -19.59 -9.11 -17.22
N SER A 34 -19.36 -9.88 -16.16
CA SER A 34 -18.55 -9.45 -15.01
C SER A 34 -17.57 -10.52 -14.54
N VAL A 35 -16.34 -10.10 -14.22
CA VAL A 35 -15.26 -10.97 -13.78
C VAL A 35 -14.58 -10.36 -12.55
N LEU A 36 -14.45 -11.13 -11.48
CA LEU A 36 -13.68 -10.74 -10.30
C LEU A 36 -12.39 -11.57 -10.23
N TYR A 37 -11.26 -10.90 -10.36
CA TYR A 37 -9.94 -11.50 -10.16
C TYR A 37 -9.55 -11.39 -8.70
N VAL A 38 -9.03 -12.47 -8.09
CA VAL A 38 -8.69 -12.53 -6.65
C VAL A 38 -7.26 -13.01 -6.47
N ALA A 39 -6.49 -12.26 -5.70
CA ALA A 39 -5.16 -12.65 -5.22
C ALA A 39 -4.82 -12.01 -3.87
N ALA A 40 -3.61 -12.25 -3.37
CA ALA A 40 -3.23 -11.86 -2.03
C ALA A 40 -2.71 -10.41 -1.92
N HIS A 41 -1.88 -9.97 -2.87
CA HIS A 41 -1.16 -8.70 -2.77
C HIS A 41 -1.36 -7.79 -3.99
N PRO A 42 -1.11 -6.47 -3.85
CA PRO A 42 -0.83 -5.61 -5.00
C PRO A 42 0.35 -6.18 -5.79
N ASP A 43 0.22 -6.33 -7.11
CA ASP A 43 1.18 -6.94 -8.04
C ASP A 43 1.01 -8.45 -8.33
N ASP A 44 0.16 -9.17 -7.62
CA ASP A 44 -0.14 -10.57 -7.95
C ASP A 44 -1.05 -10.71 -9.19
N GLU A 45 -1.76 -9.65 -9.54
CA GLU A 45 -2.72 -9.68 -10.64
C GLU A 45 -2.06 -9.94 -11.99
N ASN A 46 -2.77 -10.68 -12.85
CA ASN A 46 -2.42 -10.80 -14.25
C ASN A 46 -2.91 -9.58 -15.03
N THR A 47 -2.04 -8.55 -15.10
CA THR A 47 -2.39 -7.25 -15.72
C THR A 47 -2.78 -7.38 -17.19
N ARG A 48 -2.25 -8.38 -17.92
CA ARG A 48 -2.61 -8.64 -19.33
C ARG A 48 -4.03 -9.20 -19.45
N LEU A 49 -4.37 -10.15 -18.59
CA LEU A 49 -5.72 -10.72 -18.57
C LEU A 49 -6.74 -9.67 -18.16
N ILE A 50 -6.45 -8.85 -17.13
CA ILE A 50 -7.33 -7.77 -16.70
C ILE A 50 -7.54 -6.74 -17.82
N ALA A 51 -6.46 -6.33 -18.51
CA ALA A 51 -6.55 -5.40 -19.64
C ALA A 51 -7.39 -5.99 -20.79
N TRP A 52 -7.21 -7.27 -21.12
CA TRP A 52 -7.97 -7.96 -22.15
C TRP A 52 -9.45 -8.08 -21.78
N LEU A 53 -9.76 -8.51 -20.55
CA LEU A 53 -11.14 -8.60 -20.04
C LEU A 53 -11.87 -7.24 -20.08
N SER A 54 -11.20 -6.18 -19.63
CA SER A 54 -11.81 -4.85 -19.48
C SER A 54 -11.89 -4.07 -20.79
N LYS A 55 -10.92 -4.24 -21.71
CA LYS A 55 -10.77 -3.39 -22.90
C LYS A 55 -11.06 -4.13 -24.22
N GLU A 56 -10.90 -5.45 -24.30
CA GLU A 56 -11.29 -6.26 -25.46
C GLU A 56 -12.69 -6.82 -25.27
N LYS A 57 -12.88 -7.60 -24.19
CA LYS A 57 -14.18 -8.22 -23.91
C LYS A 57 -15.20 -7.22 -23.35
N LEU A 58 -14.75 -6.06 -22.89
CA LEU A 58 -15.53 -4.97 -22.31
C LEU A 58 -16.32 -5.40 -21.07
N TYR A 59 -15.87 -6.47 -20.41
CA TYR A 59 -16.46 -6.95 -19.17
C TYR A 59 -16.21 -5.95 -18.03
N ARG A 60 -17.14 -5.91 -17.10
CA ARG A 60 -16.89 -5.30 -15.80
C ARG A 60 -15.89 -6.18 -15.07
N THR A 61 -14.65 -5.73 -14.96
CA THR A 61 -13.54 -6.49 -14.40
C THR A 61 -13.12 -5.86 -13.08
N GLY A 62 -13.12 -6.64 -11.99
CA GLY A 62 -12.66 -6.24 -10.67
C GLY A 62 -11.41 -7.01 -10.27
N TYR A 63 -10.53 -6.40 -9.50
CA TYR A 63 -9.45 -7.06 -8.78
C TYR A 63 -9.66 -6.91 -7.27
N LEU A 64 -9.74 -8.01 -6.56
CA LEU A 64 -9.70 -8.08 -5.11
C LEU A 64 -8.30 -8.51 -4.68
N SER A 65 -7.52 -7.56 -4.20
CA SER A 65 -6.31 -7.83 -3.44
C SER A 65 -6.69 -8.00 -1.98
N LEU A 66 -6.35 -9.13 -1.35
CA LEU A 66 -6.74 -9.34 0.04
C LEU A 66 -6.00 -8.38 0.98
N THR A 67 -4.74 -8.08 0.71
CA THR A 67 -3.92 -7.15 1.50
C THR A 67 -3.55 -5.90 0.70
N ARG A 68 -2.97 -4.93 1.39
CA ARG A 68 -2.39 -3.71 0.77
C ARG A 68 -0.89 -3.84 0.52
N GLY A 69 -0.28 -4.99 0.87
CA GLY A 69 1.11 -5.29 0.60
C GLY A 69 2.09 -4.66 1.59
N ASP A 70 1.67 -4.49 2.83
CA ASP A 70 2.43 -3.84 3.90
C ASP A 70 3.70 -4.60 4.29
N GLY A 71 3.67 -5.94 4.16
CA GLY A 71 4.76 -6.84 4.58
C GLY A 71 5.93 -6.96 3.60
N GLY A 72 5.86 -6.27 2.46
CA GLY A 72 6.89 -6.30 1.43
C GLY A 72 8.16 -5.54 1.78
N GLN A 73 9.03 -5.37 0.78
CA GLN A 73 10.24 -4.56 0.85
C GLN A 73 10.11 -3.39 -0.13
N ASN A 74 10.41 -2.17 0.30
CA ASN A 74 10.45 -1.01 -0.59
C ASN A 74 11.82 -0.92 -1.29
N LEU A 75 11.84 -0.82 -2.61
CA LEU A 75 13.07 -0.66 -3.41
C LEU A 75 13.38 0.79 -3.78
N ILE A 76 12.47 1.72 -3.50
CA ILE A 76 12.61 3.13 -3.90
C ILE A 76 12.67 4.08 -2.70
N GLY A 77 12.52 3.56 -1.47
CA GLY A 77 12.56 4.33 -0.23
C GLY A 77 12.77 3.42 0.99
N ASP A 78 12.62 3.98 2.16
CA ASP A 78 12.79 3.32 3.46
C ASP A 78 11.47 3.02 4.16
N GLU A 79 10.33 3.39 3.55
CA GLU A 79 9.02 3.13 4.10
C GLU A 79 8.75 1.62 4.18
N GLN A 80 8.26 1.17 5.34
CA GLN A 80 7.92 -0.21 5.64
C GLN A 80 6.56 -0.31 6.35
N GLY A 81 6.01 -1.52 6.42
CA GLY A 81 4.74 -1.75 7.10
C GLY A 81 3.61 -0.92 6.47
N ILE A 82 2.84 -0.23 7.30
CA ILE A 82 1.68 0.58 6.89
C ILE A 82 2.04 1.59 5.79
N GLU A 83 3.20 2.24 5.89
CA GLU A 83 3.66 3.22 4.90
C GLU A 83 3.86 2.59 3.52
N LEU A 84 4.48 1.42 3.47
CA LEU A 84 4.62 0.67 2.22
C LEU A 84 3.26 0.24 1.68
N GLY A 85 2.33 -0.19 2.54
CA GLY A 85 0.96 -0.53 2.16
C GLY A 85 0.21 0.66 1.53
N LEU A 86 0.43 1.87 2.05
CA LEU A 86 -0.12 3.11 1.49
C LEU A 86 0.45 3.38 0.08
N ILE A 87 1.76 3.24 -0.11
CA ILE A 87 2.43 3.39 -1.41
C ILE A 87 1.87 2.37 -2.41
N ARG A 88 1.90 1.08 -2.05
CA ARG A 88 1.44 -0.01 -2.92
C ARG A 88 -0.05 0.07 -3.25
N THR A 89 -0.87 0.61 -2.34
CA THR A 89 -2.26 0.94 -2.64
C THR A 89 -2.37 1.93 -3.81
N GLN A 90 -1.61 3.02 -3.78
CA GLN A 90 -1.65 4.03 -4.84
C GLN A 90 -1.03 3.54 -6.15
N GLU A 91 0.01 2.72 -6.10
CA GLU A 91 0.61 2.05 -7.25
C GLU A 91 -0.40 1.11 -7.93
N LEU A 92 -1.14 0.31 -7.14
CA LEU A 92 -2.19 -0.57 -7.66
C LEU A 92 -3.35 0.21 -8.28
N LEU A 93 -3.75 1.34 -7.70
CA LEU A 93 -4.75 2.23 -8.30
C LEU A 93 -4.26 2.84 -9.62
N ALA A 94 -2.96 3.14 -9.74
CA ALA A 94 -2.37 3.58 -11.00
C ALA A 94 -2.38 2.46 -12.06
N ALA A 95 -2.11 1.23 -11.65
CA ALA A 95 -2.22 0.05 -12.51
C ALA A 95 -3.67 -0.13 -13.03
N ARG A 96 -4.68 -0.01 -12.15
CA ARG A 96 -6.11 -0.10 -12.53
C ARG A 96 -6.55 1.00 -13.50
N ARG A 97 -6.02 2.22 -13.35
CA ARG A 97 -6.27 3.30 -14.35
C ARG A 97 -5.73 2.94 -15.73
N THR A 98 -4.65 2.20 -15.78
CA THR A 98 -4.00 1.76 -17.02
C THR A 98 -4.75 0.60 -17.67
N ASP A 99 -5.06 -0.45 -16.92
CA ASP A 99 -5.69 -1.68 -17.47
C ASP A 99 -7.22 -1.65 -17.49
N GLY A 100 -7.86 -0.75 -16.75
CA GLY A 100 -9.31 -0.53 -16.75
C GLY A 100 -10.08 -1.42 -15.77
N GLY A 101 -9.41 -2.12 -14.86
CA GLY A 101 -10.03 -2.87 -13.77
C GLY A 101 -10.53 -1.97 -12.63
N GLU A 102 -11.55 -2.43 -11.88
CA GLU A 102 -11.98 -1.87 -10.61
C GLU A 102 -11.13 -2.49 -9.47
N GLN A 103 -10.76 -1.70 -8.45
CA GLN A 103 -9.96 -2.20 -7.33
C GLN A 103 -10.79 -2.41 -6.06
N PHE A 104 -10.53 -3.54 -5.36
CA PHE A 104 -11.08 -3.86 -4.05
C PHE A 104 -9.99 -4.36 -3.12
N PHE A 105 -10.15 -4.10 -1.80
CA PHE A 105 -9.30 -4.64 -0.76
C PHE A 105 -10.14 -5.28 0.35
N SER A 106 -9.64 -6.35 0.98
CA SER A 106 -10.18 -6.81 2.25
C SER A 106 -9.56 -6.02 3.42
N SER A 107 -9.90 -6.38 4.64
CA SER A 107 -9.27 -5.85 5.84
C SER A 107 -8.00 -6.59 6.26
N ALA A 108 -7.54 -7.59 5.52
CA ALA A 108 -6.33 -8.34 5.86
C ALA A 108 -5.08 -7.45 5.80
N PHE A 109 -4.23 -7.58 6.80
CA PHE A 109 -2.92 -6.96 6.85
C PHE A 109 -1.86 -7.90 6.29
N ASP A 110 -0.98 -7.39 5.47
CA ASP A 110 0.18 -8.15 5.00
C ASP A 110 1.27 -8.13 6.08
N PHE A 111 1.33 -9.19 6.86
CA PHE A 111 2.33 -9.34 7.92
C PHE A 111 3.66 -9.92 7.40
N GLY A 112 3.87 -10.01 6.09
CA GLY A 112 5.05 -10.56 5.45
C GLY A 112 4.85 -12.00 4.98
N TYR A 113 5.94 -12.70 4.76
CA TYR A 113 5.89 -14.04 4.19
C TYR A 113 5.38 -15.08 5.20
N SER A 114 4.42 -15.89 4.79
CA SER A 114 4.00 -17.12 5.48
C SER A 114 4.26 -18.34 4.59
N LYS A 115 4.56 -19.49 5.19
CA LYS A 115 4.88 -20.73 4.46
C LYS A 115 3.66 -21.49 4.00
N ASN A 116 2.58 -21.40 4.76
CA ASN A 116 1.36 -22.18 4.52
C ASN A 116 0.11 -21.35 4.86
N PRO A 117 -1.07 -21.77 4.38
CA PRO A 117 -2.31 -21.04 4.63
C PRO A 117 -2.78 -21.11 6.09
N GLU A 118 -2.40 -22.13 6.84
CA GLU A 118 -2.75 -22.29 8.25
C GLU A 118 -2.15 -21.17 9.10
N GLU A 119 -0.87 -20.87 8.89
CA GLU A 119 -0.17 -19.72 9.50
C GLU A 119 -0.87 -18.41 9.13
N THR A 120 -1.20 -18.24 7.86
CA THR A 120 -1.92 -17.06 7.38
C THR A 120 -3.27 -16.89 8.07
N PHE A 121 -4.06 -17.96 8.15
CA PHE A 121 -5.39 -17.92 8.75
C PHE A 121 -5.35 -17.71 10.26
N ALA A 122 -4.32 -18.22 10.94
CA ALA A 122 -4.14 -17.98 12.36
C ALA A 122 -3.99 -16.47 12.68
N LYS A 123 -3.25 -15.74 11.84
CA LYS A 123 -3.07 -14.28 11.99
C LYS A 123 -4.24 -13.46 11.45
N TRP A 124 -4.75 -13.78 10.26
CA TRP A 124 -5.84 -13.02 9.64
C TRP A 124 -7.21 -13.20 10.32
N GLY A 125 -7.44 -14.34 10.96
CA GLY A 125 -8.80 -14.75 11.37
C GLY A 125 -9.61 -15.16 10.15
N LYS A 126 -9.55 -16.45 9.75
CA LYS A 126 -10.11 -16.98 8.50
C LYS A 126 -11.55 -16.51 8.22
N GLU A 127 -12.45 -16.61 9.19
CA GLU A 127 -13.87 -16.23 9.03
C GLU A 127 -14.04 -14.72 8.80
N LYS A 128 -13.20 -13.89 9.43
CA LYS A 128 -13.22 -12.43 9.24
C LYS A 128 -12.91 -12.07 7.78
N ILE A 129 -11.83 -12.62 7.23
CA ILE A 129 -11.42 -12.30 5.85
C ILE A 129 -12.35 -13.00 4.84
N LEU A 130 -12.90 -14.18 5.16
CA LEU A 130 -13.94 -14.80 4.33
C LEU A 130 -15.18 -13.90 4.24
N ALA A 131 -15.58 -13.25 5.35
CA ALA A 131 -16.70 -12.30 5.34
C ALA A 131 -16.43 -11.12 4.40
N ASP A 132 -15.20 -10.61 4.36
CA ASP A 132 -14.82 -9.53 3.43
C ASP A 132 -14.88 -9.98 1.96
N VAL A 133 -14.38 -11.16 1.65
CA VAL A 133 -14.45 -11.74 0.29
C VAL A 133 -15.91 -11.93 -0.13
N VAL A 134 -16.75 -12.49 0.75
CA VAL A 134 -18.18 -12.64 0.52
C VAL A 134 -18.86 -11.29 0.30
N TRP A 135 -18.50 -10.28 1.10
CA TRP A 135 -19.01 -8.92 0.95
C TRP A 135 -18.70 -8.34 -0.43
N VAL A 136 -17.45 -8.46 -0.90
CA VAL A 136 -17.05 -7.97 -2.22
C VAL A 136 -17.78 -8.72 -3.33
N ILE A 137 -17.94 -10.05 -3.23
CA ILE A 137 -18.68 -10.85 -4.20
C ILE A 137 -20.16 -10.41 -4.26
N ARG A 138 -20.82 -10.25 -3.12
CA ARG A 138 -22.22 -9.81 -3.05
C ARG A 138 -22.42 -8.40 -3.58
N LYS A 139 -21.44 -7.50 -3.37
CA LYS A 139 -21.46 -6.11 -3.83
C LYS A 139 -21.15 -5.98 -5.32
N PHE A 140 -20.15 -6.70 -5.81
CA PHE A 140 -19.71 -6.67 -7.20
C PHE A 140 -20.58 -7.52 -8.13
N GLN A 141 -21.07 -8.67 -7.63
CA GLN A 141 -21.87 -9.67 -8.34
C GLN A 141 -21.18 -10.23 -9.59
N PRO A 142 -20.01 -10.88 -9.45
CA PRO A 142 -19.29 -11.44 -10.57
C PRO A 142 -20.02 -12.62 -11.19
N ASP A 143 -20.03 -12.69 -12.51
CA ASP A 143 -20.46 -13.90 -13.24
C ASP A 143 -19.47 -15.04 -13.04
N ILE A 144 -18.18 -14.73 -13.07
CA ILE A 144 -17.09 -15.67 -12.74
C ILE A 144 -16.08 -15.03 -11.81
N ILE A 145 -15.41 -15.88 -11.03
CA ILE A 145 -14.25 -15.52 -10.23
C ILE A 145 -13.02 -16.18 -10.87
N ILE A 146 -11.91 -15.45 -10.93
CA ILE A 146 -10.61 -15.98 -11.34
C ILE A 146 -9.64 -15.84 -10.17
N THR A 147 -9.01 -16.94 -9.74
CA THR A 147 -7.93 -16.90 -8.74
C THR A 147 -6.57 -16.91 -9.41
N ARG A 148 -5.63 -16.13 -8.88
CA ARG A 148 -4.24 -16.15 -9.36
C ARG A 148 -3.53 -17.43 -8.97
N PHE A 149 -3.78 -17.90 -7.75
CA PHE A 149 -3.08 -19.03 -7.16
C PHE A 149 -4.01 -20.22 -6.98
N PRO A 150 -3.44 -21.44 -6.87
CA PRO A 150 -4.19 -22.65 -6.50
C PRO A 150 -4.36 -22.75 -4.98
N THR A 151 -5.22 -23.66 -4.59
CA THR A 151 -5.45 -24.01 -3.18
C THR A 151 -4.42 -25.03 -2.64
N THR A 152 -3.46 -25.45 -3.45
CA THR A 152 -2.56 -26.60 -3.24
C THR A 152 -1.10 -26.21 -3.00
N GLY A 153 -0.80 -24.90 -2.87
CA GLY A 153 0.51 -24.41 -2.39
C GLY A 153 1.54 -24.07 -3.47
N GLU A 154 1.31 -24.35 -4.76
CA GLU A 154 2.26 -24.08 -5.85
C GLU A 154 2.56 -22.56 -6.01
N GLY A 155 1.74 -21.69 -5.41
CA GLY A 155 2.01 -20.26 -5.31
C GLY A 155 3.19 -19.88 -4.42
N GLY A 156 3.72 -20.84 -3.63
CA GLY A 156 4.94 -20.70 -2.83
C GLY A 156 4.86 -19.72 -1.65
N HIS A 157 3.67 -19.28 -1.27
CA HIS A 157 3.40 -18.35 -0.17
C HIS A 157 2.05 -18.67 0.47
N GLY A 158 1.97 -18.65 1.81
CA GLY A 158 0.73 -18.94 2.53
C GLY A 158 -0.40 -18.00 2.18
N HIS A 159 -0.16 -16.68 2.06
CA HIS A 159 -1.15 -15.69 1.62
C HIS A 159 -1.72 -16.02 0.23
N HIS A 160 -0.88 -16.46 -0.72
CA HIS A 160 -1.31 -16.85 -2.05
C HIS A 160 -2.32 -18.02 -1.99
N THR A 161 -1.94 -19.06 -1.25
CA THR A 161 -2.80 -20.25 -1.08
C THR A 161 -4.07 -19.89 -0.31
N ALA A 162 -3.97 -19.08 0.74
CA ALA A 162 -5.11 -18.61 1.54
C ALA A 162 -6.10 -17.80 0.68
N SER A 163 -5.61 -16.91 -0.20
CA SER A 163 -6.48 -16.14 -1.09
C SER A 163 -7.32 -17.03 -2.02
N ALA A 164 -6.72 -18.09 -2.54
CA ALA A 164 -7.41 -19.06 -3.39
C ALA A 164 -8.42 -19.89 -2.59
N ILE A 165 -8.08 -20.33 -1.37
CA ILE A 165 -9.00 -21.07 -0.49
C ILE A 165 -10.22 -20.20 -0.17
N LEU A 166 -10.01 -18.95 0.24
CA LEU A 166 -11.09 -18.01 0.58
C LEU A 166 -12.00 -17.74 -0.62
N ALA A 167 -11.46 -17.55 -1.83
CA ALA A 167 -12.26 -17.36 -3.04
C ALA A 167 -13.11 -18.60 -3.36
N ASN A 168 -12.57 -19.81 -3.17
CA ASN A 168 -13.29 -21.06 -3.39
C ASN A 168 -14.37 -21.34 -2.32
N GLU A 169 -14.15 -20.96 -1.06
CA GLU A 169 -15.15 -21.06 0.01
C GLU A 169 -16.23 -19.99 -0.16
N ALA A 170 -15.85 -18.79 -0.54
CA ALA A 170 -16.78 -17.69 -0.79
C ALA A 170 -17.75 -17.97 -1.95
N PHE A 171 -17.42 -18.86 -2.89
CA PHE A 171 -18.30 -19.29 -3.98
C PHE A 171 -19.66 -19.80 -3.47
N ALA A 172 -19.68 -20.63 -2.46
CA ALA A 172 -20.91 -21.11 -1.83
C ALA A 172 -21.43 -20.13 -0.77
N ALA A 173 -20.53 -19.55 0.04
CA ALA A 173 -20.91 -18.68 1.14
C ALA A 173 -21.60 -17.39 0.67
N ALA A 174 -21.23 -16.84 -0.49
CA ALA A 174 -21.86 -15.63 -1.02
C ALA A 174 -23.31 -15.86 -1.47
N ALA A 175 -23.65 -17.07 -1.89
CA ALA A 175 -25.01 -17.46 -2.27
C ALA A 175 -25.89 -17.82 -1.07
N ASP A 176 -25.30 -18.24 0.03
CA ASP A 176 -26.03 -18.67 1.22
C ASP A 176 -26.42 -17.47 2.10
N PRO A 177 -27.73 -17.17 2.26
CA PRO A 177 -28.17 -16.07 3.10
C PRO A 177 -27.89 -16.28 4.60
N SER A 178 -27.66 -17.52 5.05
CA SER A 178 -27.33 -17.83 6.45
C SER A 178 -25.88 -17.47 6.80
N ARG A 179 -25.00 -17.34 5.80
CA ARG A 179 -23.61 -16.92 5.97
C ARG A 179 -23.54 -15.40 5.94
N PHE A 180 -23.00 -14.81 7.00
CA PHE A 180 -22.85 -13.36 7.15
C PHE A 180 -24.16 -12.57 6.92
N PRO A 181 -25.23 -12.89 7.67
CA PRO A 181 -26.57 -12.33 7.44
C PRO A 181 -26.62 -10.80 7.69
N GLU A 182 -25.70 -10.25 8.49
CA GLU A 182 -25.57 -8.81 8.74
C GLU A 182 -25.29 -8.00 7.47
N GLN A 183 -24.62 -8.60 6.48
CA GLN A 183 -24.36 -7.99 5.17
C GLN A 183 -25.63 -7.79 4.35
N LEU A 184 -26.66 -8.60 4.58
CA LEU A 184 -27.91 -8.58 3.81
C LEU A 184 -28.76 -7.32 4.03
N LYS A 185 -28.40 -6.50 5.01
CA LYS A 185 -28.94 -5.14 5.15
C LYS A 185 -28.55 -4.22 3.99
N TYR A 186 -27.46 -4.54 3.29
CA TYR A 186 -26.85 -3.68 2.26
C TYR A 186 -26.78 -4.34 0.89
N VAL A 187 -26.61 -5.66 0.84
CA VAL A 187 -26.38 -6.44 -0.39
C VAL A 187 -27.30 -7.68 -0.42
N ARG A 188 -27.38 -8.33 -1.56
CA ARG A 188 -28.15 -9.57 -1.72
C ARG A 188 -27.20 -10.75 -1.88
N PRO A 189 -27.63 -11.99 -1.54
CA PRO A 189 -26.89 -13.20 -1.88
C PRO A 189 -26.60 -13.25 -3.37
N TRP A 190 -25.44 -13.78 -3.72
CA TRP A 190 -25.03 -13.89 -5.12
C TRP A 190 -24.37 -15.22 -5.41
N GLN A 191 -24.87 -15.96 -6.43
CA GLN A 191 -24.26 -17.19 -6.92
C GLN A 191 -23.43 -16.88 -8.17
N THR A 192 -22.12 -16.92 -8.05
CA THR A 192 -21.19 -16.92 -9.17
C THR A 192 -21.30 -18.23 -9.95
N ARG A 193 -21.17 -18.22 -11.27
CA ARG A 193 -21.29 -19.41 -12.11
C ARG A 193 -20.14 -20.39 -11.89
N ARG A 194 -18.90 -19.90 -11.83
CA ARG A 194 -17.69 -20.71 -11.67
C ARG A 194 -16.53 -19.96 -11.03
N VAL A 195 -15.57 -20.72 -10.48
CA VAL A 195 -14.27 -20.23 -10.06
C VAL A 195 -13.22 -20.89 -10.93
N LEU A 196 -12.37 -20.10 -11.57
CA LEU A 196 -11.30 -20.54 -12.44
C LEU A 196 -9.95 -20.20 -11.81
N TRP A 197 -9.05 -21.15 -11.75
CA TRP A 197 -7.65 -20.86 -11.46
C TRP A 197 -6.93 -20.50 -12.74
N ASN A 198 -6.35 -19.30 -12.83
CA ASN A 198 -5.44 -18.88 -13.90
C ASN A 198 -4.07 -19.51 -13.65
N THR A 199 -3.77 -20.60 -14.33
CA THR A 199 -2.52 -21.34 -14.18
C THR A 199 -1.34 -20.55 -14.75
N PHE A 200 -0.11 -20.87 -14.35
CA PHE A 200 1.05 -20.04 -14.62
C PHE A 200 2.32 -20.85 -14.84
N ASN A 201 3.30 -20.19 -15.47
CA ASN A 201 4.66 -20.69 -15.60
C ASN A 201 5.64 -19.61 -15.12
N PHE A 202 5.95 -19.61 -13.82
CA PHE A 202 6.93 -18.70 -13.21
C PHE A 202 7.50 -19.27 -11.90
N GLY A 203 8.61 -18.70 -11.43
CA GLY A 203 9.20 -19.07 -10.14
C GLY A 203 9.74 -20.49 -10.06
N GLY A 204 10.00 -21.14 -11.19
CA GLY A 204 10.40 -22.52 -11.28
C GLY A 204 9.24 -23.53 -11.30
N ASN A 205 8.00 -23.06 -11.18
CA ASN A 205 6.79 -23.88 -11.24
C ASN A 205 6.06 -23.65 -12.56
N ASN A 206 5.81 -24.73 -13.31
CA ASN A 206 4.94 -24.72 -14.47
C ASN A 206 3.68 -25.52 -14.20
N THR A 207 2.54 -24.82 -14.11
CA THR A 207 1.22 -25.41 -13.87
C THR A 207 0.32 -25.39 -15.10
N THR A 208 0.82 -24.85 -16.23
CA THR A 208 0.10 -24.82 -17.49
C THR A 208 0.16 -26.19 -18.18
N ARG A 209 -0.96 -26.60 -18.81
CA ARG A 209 -1.08 -27.85 -19.57
C ARG A 209 -1.91 -27.61 -20.82
N GLU A 210 -1.62 -28.30 -21.90
CA GLU A 210 -2.31 -28.17 -23.19
C GLU A 210 -3.78 -28.63 -23.16
N ASP A 211 -4.17 -29.46 -22.20
CA ASP A 211 -5.55 -29.93 -22.00
C ASP A 211 -6.41 -28.94 -21.21
N GLN A 212 -5.84 -27.86 -20.70
CA GLN A 212 -6.58 -26.80 -20.02
C GLN A 212 -7.30 -25.90 -21.01
N PHE A 213 -8.40 -25.30 -20.55
CA PHE A 213 -9.03 -24.21 -21.28
C PHE A 213 -8.07 -23.02 -21.40
N LYS A 214 -7.96 -22.48 -22.59
CA LYS A 214 -7.02 -21.35 -22.85
C LYS A 214 -7.62 -20.29 -23.74
N VAL A 215 -7.19 -19.05 -23.56
CA VAL A 215 -7.55 -17.91 -24.40
C VAL A 215 -6.29 -17.15 -24.81
N ASP A 216 -6.26 -16.65 -26.05
CA ASP A 216 -5.22 -15.73 -26.49
C ASP A 216 -5.58 -14.30 -26.04
N VAL A 217 -4.72 -13.72 -25.22
CA VAL A 217 -4.85 -12.36 -24.67
C VAL A 217 -3.79 -11.40 -25.24
N GLY A 218 -3.09 -11.80 -26.31
CA GLY A 218 -1.99 -11.03 -26.91
C GLY A 218 -2.41 -10.04 -28.00
N GLY A 219 -3.70 -9.97 -28.34
CA GLY A 219 -4.24 -9.18 -29.43
C GLY A 219 -3.89 -7.69 -29.40
N TYR A 220 -4.02 -7.04 -30.58
CA TYR A 220 -3.85 -5.59 -30.74
C TYR A 220 -5.21 -4.91 -30.90
N ASN A 221 -5.44 -3.85 -30.14
CA ASN A 221 -6.68 -3.06 -30.23
C ASN A 221 -6.43 -1.77 -31.01
N PRO A 222 -6.96 -1.62 -32.23
CA PRO A 222 -6.72 -0.43 -33.07
C PRO A 222 -7.34 0.85 -32.51
N LEU A 223 -8.41 0.77 -31.69
CA LEU A 223 -8.99 1.95 -31.03
C LEU A 223 -8.08 2.51 -29.93
N LEU A 224 -7.29 1.64 -29.29
CA LEU A 224 -6.34 2.02 -28.26
C LEU A 224 -4.94 2.29 -28.83
N GLY A 225 -4.63 1.79 -30.05
CA GLY A 225 -3.30 1.85 -30.65
C GLY A 225 -2.26 1.02 -29.92
N LYS A 226 -2.70 0.00 -29.13
CA LYS A 226 -1.84 -0.84 -28.30
C LYS A 226 -2.30 -2.29 -28.28
N SER A 227 -1.35 -3.20 -28.11
CA SER A 227 -1.64 -4.58 -27.72
C SER A 227 -1.93 -4.69 -26.21
N TYR A 228 -2.58 -5.77 -25.79
CA TYR A 228 -2.83 -6.00 -24.35
C TYR A 228 -1.55 -6.29 -23.58
N GLY A 229 -0.51 -6.80 -24.26
CA GLY A 229 0.83 -6.94 -23.70
C GLY A 229 1.54 -5.61 -23.43
N GLU A 230 1.31 -4.59 -24.26
CA GLU A 230 1.80 -3.22 -24.04
C GLU A 230 1.08 -2.55 -22.88
N ILE A 231 -0.25 -2.66 -22.82
CA ILE A 231 -1.04 -2.13 -21.71
C ILE A 231 -0.67 -2.82 -20.39
N ALA A 232 -0.47 -4.13 -20.42
CA ALA A 232 -0.05 -4.91 -19.26
C ALA A 232 1.31 -4.47 -18.71
N ALA A 233 2.28 -4.21 -19.60
CA ALA A 233 3.60 -3.73 -19.20
C ALA A 233 3.53 -2.34 -18.54
N GLU A 234 2.72 -1.43 -19.10
CA GLU A 234 2.48 -0.11 -18.50
C GLU A 234 1.80 -0.23 -17.12
N SER A 235 0.80 -1.11 -17.00
CA SER A 235 0.12 -1.37 -15.73
C SER A 235 1.07 -1.98 -14.70
N ARG A 236 1.79 -3.05 -15.05
CA ARG A 236 2.74 -3.72 -14.18
C ARG A 236 3.85 -2.79 -13.69
N SER A 237 4.32 -1.90 -14.56
CA SER A 237 5.40 -0.94 -14.25
C SER A 237 4.96 0.19 -13.30
N GLN A 238 3.68 0.23 -12.88
CA GLN A 238 3.26 1.15 -11.82
C GLN A 238 3.73 0.68 -10.43
N HIS A 239 4.00 -0.61 -10.25
CA HIS A 239 4.49 -1.18 -8.98
C HIS A 239 5.99 -0.93 -8.79
N LYS A 240 6.36 0.35 -8.70
CA LYS A 240 7.77 0.78 -8.64
C LYS A 240 8.44 0.42 -7.34
N SER A 241 7.72 0.49 -6.22
CA SER A 241 8.22 0.07 -4.92
C SER A 241 8.69 -1.39 -4.90
N GLN A 242 8.11 -2.23 -5.77
CA GLN A 242 8.45 -3.65 -5.90
C GLN A 242 9.46 -3.94 -7.02
N GLY A 243 9.86 -2.91 -7.79
CA GLY A 243 10.82 -3.06 -8.88
C GLY A 243 10.27 -3.83 -10.10
N PHE A 244 8.98 -3.75 -10.35
CA PHE A 244 8.32 -4.49 -11.44
C PHE A 244 8.24 -3.72 -12.78
N GLY A 245 9.25 -2.93 -13.11
CA GLY A 245 9.43 -2.44 -14.46
C GLY A 245 9.65 -3.59 -15.44
N VAL A 246 8.75 -3.77 -16.42
CA VAL A 246 8.78 -4.88 -17.37
C VAL A 246 8.69 -4.39 -18.81
N PRO A 247 9.39 -5.08 -19.76
CA PRO A 247 9.27 -4.75 -21.16
C PRO A 247 7.89 -5.13 -21.71
N ALA A 248 7.44 -4.37 -22.71
CA ALA A 248 6.21 -4.66 -23.41
C ALA A 248 6.35 -5.92 -24.29
N SER A 249 5.31 -6.76 -24.29
CA SER A 249 5.21 -7.93 -25.17
C SER A 249 4.16 -7.72 -26.25
N ARG A 250 4.35 -8.36 -27.38
CA ARG A 250 3.48 -8.31 -28.57
C ARG A 250 3.32 -9.71 -29.13
N GLY A 251 2.25 -9.92 -29.89
CA GLY A 251 1.91 -11.21 -30.50
C GLY A 251 1.09 -12.09 -29.55
N GLU A 252 0.88 -13.32 -29.98
CA GLU A 252 0.07 -14.30 -29.23
C GLU A 252 0.56 -14.47 -27.79
N SER A 253 -0.38 -14.58 -26.88
CA SER A 253 -0.10 -14.82 -25.48
C SER A 253 -1.25 -15.58 -24.83
N TRP A 254 -1.00 -16.84 -24.56
CA TRP A 254 -2.03 -17.75 -24.04
C TRP A 254 -2.10 -17.72 -22.53
N GLU A 255 -3.31 -17.53 -22.03
CA GLU A 255 -3.65 -17.71 -20.61
C GLU A 255 -4.45 -19.00 -20.44
N TYR A 256 -4.09 -19.79 -19.44
CA TYR A 256 -4.63 -21.10 -19.18
C TYR A 256 -5.46 -21.12 -17.90
N PHE A 257 -6.54 -21.90 -17.91
CA PHE A 257 -7.49 -21.94 -16.81
C PHE A 257 -7.93 -23.36 -16.48
N ARG A 258 -8.11 -23.62 -15.18
CA ARG A 258 -8.70 -24.81 -14.63
C ARG A 258 -9.87 -24.43 -13.73
N SER A 259 -11.05 -25.06 -13.94
CA SER A 259 -12.18 -24.86 -13.04
C SER A 259 -11.89 -25.52 -11.68
N THR A 260 -12.14 -24.76 -10.61
CA THR A 260 -12.06 -25.25 -9.24
C THR A 260 -13.42 -25.32 -8.58
N ARG A 261 -14.39 -24.58 -9.10
CA ARG A 261 -15.82 -24.64 -8.75
C ARG A 261 -16.66 -24.37 -10.00
N GLY A 262 -17.85 -24.98 -10.06
CA GLY A 262 -18.73 -24.89 -11.22
C GLY A 262 -18.22 -25.68 -12.42
N ASP A 263 -18.77 -25.38 -13.59
CA ASP A 263 -18.44 -26.05 -14.86
C ASP A 263 -17.17 -25.46 -15.50
N GLN A 264 -16.47 -26.29 -16.28
CA GLN A 264 -15.33 -25.87 -17.10
C GLN A 264 -15.85 -25.15 -18.35
N PRO A 265 -15.35 -23.95 -18.68
CA PRO A 265 -15.65 -23.33 -19.97
C PRO A 265 -15.03 -24.12 -21.14
N VAL A 266 -15.65 -24.05 -22.31
CA VAL A 266 -15.24 -24.78 -23.51
C VAL A 266 -14.74 -23.84 -24.61
N ASN A 267 -15.53 -22.79 -24.92
CA ASN A 267 -15.24 -21.84 -26.00
C ASN A 267 -14.82 -20.47 -25.48
N GLU A 268 -15.48 -19.98 -24.45
CA GLU A 268 -15.26 -18.66 -23.87
C GLU A 268 -15.35 -18.71 -22.35
N LEU A 269 -14.67 -17.76 -21.67
CA LEU A 269 -14.66 -17.66 -20.20
C LEU A 269 -16.09 -17.58 -19.61
N LEU A 270 -17.02 -16.92 -20.31
CA LEU A 270 -18.41 -16.74 -19.88
C LEU A 270 -19.39 -17.70 -20.57
N ASP A 271 -18.93 -18.87 -21.03
CA ASP A 271 -19.81 -19.89 -21.61
C ASP A 271 -21.02 -20.19 -20.71
N GLY A 272 -22.20 -20.22 -21.31
CA GLY A 272 -23.46 -20.47 -20.63
C GLY A 272 -24.00 -19.28 -19.80
N ILE A 273 -23.38 -18.11 -19.97
CA ILE A 273 -23.81 -16.86 -19.34
C ILE A 273 -24.25 -15.89 -20.44
N ASP A 274 -25.51 -15.44 -20.37
CA ASP A 274 -25.98 -14.39 -21.26
C ASP A 274 -25.26 -13.07 -20.94
N GLN A 275 -24.60 -12.48 -21.94
CA GLN A 275 -23.81 -11.26 -21.82
C GLN A 275 -24.52 -10.04 -22.39
N GLY A 276 -25.78 -10.20 -22.84
CA GLY A 276 -26.59 -9.17 -23.47
C GLY A 276 -27.67 -8.61 -22.58
N TRP A 277 -28.41 -7.66 -23.11
CA TRP A 277 -29.54 -7.01 -22.44
C TRP A 277 -30.74 -7.92 -22.24
N SER A 278 -30.80 -9.07 -22.90
CA SER A 278 -31.76 -10.16 -22.66
C SER A 278 -31.76 -10.65 -21.20
N ARG A 279 -30.66 -10.45 -20.46
CA ARG A 279 -30.58 -10.73 -19.00
C ARG A 279 -31.51 -9.83 -18.17
N VAL A 280 -31.95 -8.70 -18.69
CA VAL A 280 -32.74 -7.70 -17.95
C VAL A 280 -34.10 -7.58 -18.59
N LYS A 281 -35.16 -7.80 -17.84
CA LYS A 281 -36.56 -7.68 -18.35
C LYS A 281 -36.76 -6.27 -18.95
N GLY A 282 -37.15 -6.22 -20.24
CA GLY A 282 -37.28 -4.97 -20.99
C GLY A 282 -35.97 -4.44 -21.60
N GLY A 283 -34.91 -5.24 -21.53
CA GLY A 283 -33.60 -4.88 -22.06
C GLY A 283 -33.51 -4.81 -23.58
N GLU A 284 -34.44 -5.46 -24.32
CA GLU A 284 -34.45 -5.45 -25.78
C GLU A 284 -34.55 -4.04 -26.38
N THR A 285 -35.32 -3.16 -25.72
CA THR A 285 -35.44 -1.75 -26.12
C THR A 285 -34.12 -1.01 -25.93
N ILE A 286 -33.39 -1.35 -24.86
CA ILE A 286 -32.06 -0.79 -24.58
C ILE A 286 -31.06 -1.26 -25.63
N ALA A 287 -31.02 -2.55 -25.95
CA ALA A 287 -30.15 -3.12 -26.96
C ALA A 287 -30.35 -2.43 -28.33
N ALA A 288 -31.60 -2.34 -28.79
CA ALA A 288 -31.93 -1.66 -30.05
C ALA A 288 -31.49 -0.18 -30.08
N LYS A 289 -31.66 0.54 -28.95
CA LYS A 289 -31.22 1.93 -28.85
C LYS A 289 -29.70 2.04 -28.89
N LEU A 290 -28.98 1.13 -28.22
CA LEU A 290 -27.51 1.07 -28.25
C LEU A 290 -26.99 0.75 -29.64
N ASP A 291 -27.55 -0.22 -30.36
CA ASP A 291 -27.18 -0.54 -31.75
C ASP A 291 -27.27 0.68 -32.66
N SER A 292 -28.37 1.43 -32.51
CA SER A 292 -28.56 2.69 -33.26
C SER A 292 -27.53 3.75 -32.92
N LEU A 293 -27.17 3.88 -31.64
CA LEU A 293 -26.17 4.86 -31.19
C LEU A 293 -24.76 4.47 -31.67
N ILE A 294 -24.38 3.19 -31.57
CA ILE A 294 -23.09 2.69 -32.03
C ILE A 294 -22.93 2.89 -33.53
N THR A 295 -23.95 2.52 -34.32
CA THR A 295 -23.91 2.67 -35.76
C THR A 295 -23.79 4.11 -36.23
N ARG A 296 -24.38 5.05 -35.50
CA ARG A 296 -24.38 6.47 -35.84
C ARG A 296 -23.30 7.30 -35.12
N PHE A 297 -22.46 6.70 -34.33
CA PHE A 297 -21.44 7.42 -33.59
C PHE A 297 -20.45 8.11 -34.51
N ASP A 298 -20.31 9.43 -34.36
CA ASP A 298 -19.40 10.26 -35.13
C ASP A 298 -18.16 10.56 -34.28
N LEU A 299 -17.01 10.01 -34.67
CA LEU A 299 -15.73 10.19 -33.95
C LEU A 299 -15.26 11.66 -33.92
N PHE A 300 -15.68 12.47 -34.87
CA PHE A 300 -15.33 13.91 -34.94
C PHE A 300 -16.34 14.80 -34.21
N HIS A 301 -17.54 14.28 -34.04
CA HIS A 301 -18.66 15.00 -33.42
C HIS A 301 -19.38 14.14 -32.38
N PRO A 302 -18.71 13.73 -31.30
CA PRO A 302 -19.33 12.87 -30.28
C PRO A 302 -20.54 13.52 -29.61
N GLU A 303 -20.61 14.85 -29.58
CA GLU A 303 -21.73 15.61 -29.03
C GLU A 303 -23.07 15.32 -29.73
N LYS A 304 -23.07 14.88 -31.00
CA LYS A 304 -24.27 14.47 -31.71
C LYS A 304 -24.96 13.26 -31.08
N SER A 305 -24.22 12.46 -30.32
CA SER A 305 -24.74 11.29 -29.63
C SER A 305 -25.43 11.62 -28.30
N VAL A 306 -25.19 12.81 -27.71
CA VAL A 306 -25.61 13.15 -26.36
C VAL A 306 -27.12 13.08 -26.16
N GLN A 307 -27.91 13.64 -27.07
CA GLN A 307 -29.38 13.57 -26.97
C GLN A 307 -29.87 12.12 -26.97
N GLY A 308 -29.28 11.29 -27.82
CA GLY A 308 -29.60 9.86 -27.88
C GLY A 308 -29.17 9.09 -26.62
N LEU A 309 -28.06 9.49 -26.01
CA LEU A 309 -27.59 8.93 -24.73
C LEU A 309 -28.49 9.36 -23.56
N VAL A 310 -29.00 10.61 -23.56
CA VAL A 310 -29.98 11.04 -22.55
C VAL A 310 -31.28 10.23 -22.67
N GLN A 311 -31.77 9.99 -23.90
CA GLN A 311 -32.92 9.11 -24.11
C GLN A 311 -32.65 7.67 -23.64
N LEU A 312 -31.46 7.14 -23.91
CA LEU A 312 -31.04 5.85 -23.42
C LEU A 312 -31.02 5.79 -21.88
N TYR A 313 -30.50 6.82 -21.22
CA TYR A 313 -30.51 6.94 -19.77
C TYR A 313 -31.93 6.91 -19.21
N GLN A 314 -32.88 7.69 -19.80
CA GLN A 314 -34.28 7.68 -19.41
C GLN A 314 -34.98 6.32 -19.63
N LEU A 315 -34.65 5.61 -20.70
CA LEU A 315 -35.13 4.25 -20.92
C LEU A 315 -34.60 3.28 -19.86
N MET A 316 -33.31 3.35 -19.53
CA MET A 316 -32.70 2.52 -18.48
C MET A 316 -33.29 2.81 -17.09
N GLN A 317 -33.63 4.05 -16.77
CA GLN A 317 -34.29 4.39 -15.49
C GLN A 317 -35.62 3.64 -15.31
N ARG A 318 -36.33 3.38 -16.39
CA ARG A 318 -37.65 2.68 -16.39
C ARG A 318 -37.52 1.14 -16.21
N LEU A 319 -36.33 0.59 -16.36
CA LEU A 319 -36.11 -0.84 -16.13
C LEU A 319 -36.37 -1.23 -14.66
N PRO A 320 -36.80 -2.47 -14.39
CA PRO A 320 -36.92 -2.97 -13.03
C PRO A 320 -35.54 -2.91 -12.31
N GLU A 321 -35.56 -2.92 -10.98
CA GLU A 321 -34.34 -2.90 -10.18
C GLU A 321 -33.50 -4.15 -10.46
N HIS A 322 -32.27 -3.88 -10.91
CA HIS A 322 -31.29 -4.89 -11.29
C HIS A 322 -29.89 -4.32 -11.16
N THR A 323 -28.91 -5.13 -10.80
CA THR A 323 -27.51 -4.69 -10.66
C THR A 323 -26.99 -4.04 -11.94
N TRP A 324 -27.29 -4.64 -13.09
CA TRP A 324 -26.89 -4.07 -14.37
C TRP A 324 -27.55 -2.74 -14.71
N LYS A 325 -28.79 -2.53 -14.29
CA LYS A 325 -29.43 -1.21 -14.39
C LYS A 325 -28.59 -0.15 -13.69
N THR A 326 -28.25 -0.39 -12.42
CA THR A 326 -27.48 0.55 -11.60
C THR A 326 -26.09 0.80 -12.20
N GLN A 327 -25.40 -0.27 -12.62
CA GLN A 327 -24.05 -0.16 -13.20
C GLN A 327 -24.09 0.58 -14.54
N LYS A 328 -25.03 0.26 -15.43
CA LYS A 328 -25.11 0.87 -16.76
C LYS A 328 -25.64 2.30 -16.72
N LEU A 329 -26.52 2.65 -15.79
CA LEU A 329 -26.88 4.06 -15.54
C LEU A 329 -25.66 4.90 -15.16
N LYS A 330 -24.74 4.36 -14.35
CA LYS A 330 -23.50 5.04 -13.99
C LYS A 330 -22.57 5.22 -15.21
N GLU A 331 -22.42 4.16 -16.01
CA GLU A 331 -21.57 4.19 -17.21
C GLU A 331 -22.12 5.17 -18.28
N VAL A 332 -23.44 5.16 -18.55
CA VAL A 332 -24.04 6.11 -19.52
C VAL A 332 -24.03 7.55 -19.01
N HIS A 333 -24.21 7.77 -17.71
CA HIS A 333 -24.06 9.09 -17.09
C HIS A 333 -22.68 9.69 -17.33
N GLN A 334 -21.62 8.87 -17.12
CA GLN A 334 -20.26 9.29 -17.39
C GLN A 334 -20.02 9.54 -18.89
N LEU A 335 -20.54 8.67 -19.74
CA LEU A 335 -20.40 8.82 -21.20
C LEU A 335 -21.12 10.08 -21.73
N ILE A 336 -22.28 10.44 -21.16
CA ILE A 336 -22.99 11.71 -21.47
C ILE A 336 -22.06 12.90 -21.19
N ALA A 337 -21.42 12.96 -20.03
CA ALA A 337 -20.49 14.05 -19.69
C ALA A 337 -19.32 14.13 -20.66
N GLN A 338 -18.72 13.00 -21.01
CA GLN A 338 -17.57 12.94 -21.91
C GLN A 338 -17.95 13.32 -23.35
N CYS A 339 -19.05 12.78 -23.90
CA CYS A 339 -19.55 13.13 -25.22
C CYS A 339 -20.03 14.60 -25.30
N SER A 340 -20.52 15.16 -24.20
CA SER A 340 -20.85 16.59 -24.13
C SER A 340 -19.60 17.50 -24.15
N GLY A 341 -18.40 16.93 -23.97
CA GLY A 341 -17.18 17.70 -23.74
C GLY A 341 -17.25 18.54 -22.45
N LEU A 342 -18.07 18.11 -21.50
CA LEU A 342 -18.25 18.81 -20.24
C LEU A 342 -17.00 18.67 -19.36
N PHE A 343 -16.39 19.80 -19.03
CA PHE A 343 -15.27 19.88 -18.09
C PHE A 343 -15.80 20.43 -16.77
N LEU A 344 -15.54 19.69 -15.70
CA LEU A 344 -15.93 20.03 -14.34
C LEU A 344 -14.69 19.91 -13.45
N ASP A 345 -14.37 20.99 -12.74
CA ASP A 345 -13.20 21.06 -11.85
C ASP A 345 -13.57 21.76 -10.55
N ALA A 346 -13.09 21.23 -9.42
CA ALA A 346 -13.25 21.83 -8.11
C ALA A 346 -11.91 21.78 -7.37
N THR A 347 -11.36 22.95 -7.06
CA THR A 347 -9.98 23.04 -6.59
C THR A 347 -9.80 24.02 -5.46
N THR A 348 -8.69 23.85 -4.73
CA THR A 348 -8.15 24.84 -3.80
C THR A 348 -6.74 25.22 -4.21
N THR A 349 -6.28 26.38 -3.76
CA THR A 349 -4.88 26.82 -3.90
C THR A 349 -4.02 26.40 -2.70
N GLU A 350 -4.62 25.78 -1.69
CA GLU A 350 -3.97 25.28 -0.50
C GLU A 350 -4.18 23.78 -0.36
N GLN A 351 -3.11 23.06 0.00
CA GLN A 351 -3.17 21.61 0.20
C GLN A 351 -3.98 21.24 1.46
N PHE A 352 -3.94 22.10 2.48
CA PHE A 352 -4.51 21.82 3.78
C PHE A 352 -5.74 22.69 4.06
N ALA A 353 -6.86 22.04 4.38
CA ALA A 353 -8.03 22.67 4.96
C ALA A 353 -7.97 22.46 6.48
N VAL A 354 -7.75 23.55 7.23
CA VAL A 354 -7.48 23.50 8.66
C VAL A 354 -8.77 23.58 9.45
N LEU A 355 -8.99 22.67 10.39
CA LEU A 355 -10.16 22.70 11.26
C LEU A 355 -10.28 24.06 11.96
N THR A 356 -11.51 24.59 12.06
CA THR A 356 -11.86 25.91 12.62
C THR A 356 -11.31 27.12 11.85
N ASP A 357 -10.76 26.90 10.63
CA ASP A 357 -10.33 27.95 9.72
C ASP A 357 -11.20 27.95 8.46
N SER A 358 -10.81 28.66 7.44
CA SER A 358 -11.53 28.76 6.18
C SER A 358 -10.68 28.26 5.00
N VAL A 359 -11.34 27.62 4.05
CA VAL A 359 -10.73 27.19 2.79
C VAL A 359 -11.49 27.77 1.61
N ARG A 360 -10.78 28.28 0.61
CA ARG A 360 -11.38 28.78 -0.63
C ARG A 360 -11.45 27.68 -1.66
N VAL A 361 -12.68 27.34 -2.07
CA VAL A 361 -12.95 26.39 -3.16
C VAL A 361 -13.24 27.17 -4.44
N ASN A 362 -12.54 26.82 -5.52
CA ASN A 362 -12.72 27.35 -6.86
C ASN A 362 -13.34 26.26 -7.73
N ILE A 363 -14.41 26.58 -8.42
CA ILE A 363 -15.15 25.68 -9.31
C ILE A 363 -15.06 26.26 -10.72
N ALA A 364 -14.70 25.41 -11.67
CA ALA A 364 -14.64 25.76 -13.07
C ALA A 364 -15.45 24.77 -13.91
N LEU A 365 -16.31 25.27 -14.76
CA LEU A 365 -17.07 24.48 -15.72
C LEU A 365 -16.82 25.01 -17.14
N ASN A 366 -16.74 24.08 -18.10
CA ASN A 366 -16.69 24.43 -19.50
C ASN A 366 -17.47 23.41 -20.34
N ASN A 367 -18.38 23.91 -21.19
CA ASN A 367 -19.11 23.14 -22.18
C ASN A 367 -18.38 23.22 -23.52
N ARG A 368 -17.31 22.44 -23.67
CA ARG A 368 -16.38 22.57 -24.80
C ARG A 368 -17.01 22.32 -26.17
N LEU A 369 -17.95 21.39 -26.26
CA LEU A 369 -18.58 21.02 -27.53
C LEU A 369 -19.92 21.74 -27.79
N GLY A 370 -20.45 22.46 -26.81
CA GLY A 370 -21.66 23.30 -27.01
C GLY A 370 -22.96 22.52 -26.94
N THR A 371 -23.00 21.44 -26.19
CA THR A 371 -24.20 20.66 -25.89
C THR A 371 -25.22 21.53 -25.16
N ASP A 372 -26.50 21.27 -25.32
CA ASP A 372 -27.55 22.03 -24.58
C ASP A 372 -27.47 21.65 -23.10
N ALA A 373 -26.85 22.52 -22.32
CA ALA A 373 -26.54 22.27 -20.91
C ALA A 373 -26.78 23.55 -20.06
N ILE A 374 -27.43 23.37 -18.91
CA ILE A 374 -27.73 24.41 -17.93
C ILE A 374 -27.20 23.96 -16.58
N LEU A 375 -26.35 24.74 -15.94
CA LEU A 375 -25.98 24.54 -14.55
C LEU A 375 -27.12 25.00 -13.64
N GLU A 376 -27.77 24.04 -12.97
CA GLU A 376 -28.92 24.32 -12.09
C GLU A 376 -28.46 24.76 -10.70
N SER A 377 -27.52 24.02 -10.09
CA SER A 377 -27.00 24.33 -8.75
C SER A 377 -25.57 23.83 -8.54
N ILE A 378 -24.92 24.42 -7.54
CA ILE A 378 -23.62 23.97 -6.99
C ILE A 378 -23.78 23.81 -5.48
N SER A 379 -23.33 22.70 -4.93
CA SER A 379 -23.17 22.53 -3.49
C SER A 379 -21.79 21.96 -3.12
N VAL A 380 -21.27 22.40 -1.98
CA VAL A 380 -20.05 21.86 -1.37
C VAL A 380 -20.26 21.84 0.14
N ASP A 381 -20.26 20.67 0.74
CA ASP A 381 -20.54 20.49 2.17
C ASP A 381 -21.88 21.14 2.58
N ARG A 382 -21.84 22.13 3.49
CA ARG A 382 -23.01 22.88 3.98
C ARG A 382 -23.40 24.08 3.09
N PHE A 383 -22.63 24.34 2.05
CA PHE A 383 -22.93 25.40 1.09
C PHE A 383 -23.74 24.86 -0.08
N ASP A 384 -24.82 25.57 -0.43
CA ASP A 384 -25.63 25.28 -1.60
C ASP A 384 -26.05 26.60 -2.27
N THR A 385 -26.13 26.60 -3.60
CA THR A 385 -26.60 27.76 -4.35
C THR A 385 -27.24 27.38 -5.69
N LEU A 386 -28.36 28.01 -6.00
CA LEU A 386 -29.00 27.93 -7.31
C LEU A 386 -28.27 28.84 -8.29
N MET A 387 -28.00 28.31 -9.48
CA MET A 387 -27.28 29.04 -10.54
C MET A 387 -28.17 29.33 -11.76
N ASN A 388 -28.90 28.35 -12.25
CA ASN A 388 -29.76 28.43 -13.45
C ASN A 388 -29.06 29.11 -14.64
N LYS A 389 -27.79 28.79 -14.86
CA LYS A 389 -26.96 29.38 -15.90
C LYS A 389 -26.76 28.43 -17.08
N ARG A 390 -27.10 28.90 -18.30
CA ARG A 390 -26.73 28.20 -19.53
C ARG A 390 -25.22 28.14 -19.66
N LEU A 391 -24.70 26.96 -20.01
CA LEU A 391 -23.29 26.74 -20.27
C LEU A 391 -23.01 26.98 -21.76
N GLU A 392 -22.47 28.14 -22.07
CA GLU A 392 -22.13 28.54 -23.43
C GLU A 392 -20.98 27.73 -23.99
N LYS A 393 -20.97 27.46 -25.30
CA LYS A 393 -19.94 26.70 -25.96
C LYS A 393 -18.55 27.28 -25.71
N ASN A 394 -17.66 26.46 -25.19
CA ASN A 394 -16.24 26.76 -24.94
C ASN A 394 -15.99 28.05 -24.13
N ARG A 395 -16.93 28.42 -23.24
CA ARG A 395 -16.77 29.54 -22.32
C ARG A 395 -16.68 28.99 -20.88
N ASN A 396 -15.65 29.45 -20.16
CA ASN A 396 -15.49 29.09 -18.75
C ASN A 396 -16.54 29.82 -17.90
N LEU A 397 -17.21 29.04 -17.05
CA LEU A 397 -17.98 29.55 -15.94
C LEU A 397 -17.16 29.31 -14.68
N LEU A 398 -16.76 30.35 -14.01
CA LEU A 398 -15.93 30.31 -12.80
C LEU A 398 -16.77 30.75 -11.60
N PHE A 399 -16.61 30.02 -10.51
CA PHE A 399 -17.26 30.30 -9.24
C PHE A 399 -16.28 30.02 -8.11
N SER A 400 -16.27 30.87 -7.07
CA SER A 400 -15.44 30.69 -5.90
C SER A 400 -16.22 30.89 -4.63
N LYS A 401 -15.97 30.08 -3.62
CA LYS A 401 -16.59 30.22 -2.30
C LYS A 401 -15.59 29.93 -1.21
N THR A 402 -15.52 30.80 -0.23
CA THR A 402 -14.79 30.49 1.02
C THR A 402 -15.73 29.75 1.96
N LEU A 403 -15.30 28.59 2.41
CA LEU A 403 -16.02 27.71 3.32
C LEU A 403 -15.33 27.70 4.67
N PHE A 404 -16.08 27.79 5.74
CA PHE A 404 -15.57 27.51 7.10
C PHE A 404 -15.43 26.00 7.27
N VAL A 405 -14.30 25.57 7.83
CA VAL A 405 -14.01 24.17 8.13
C VAL A 405 -14.41 23.86 9.57
N PRO A 406 -15.52 23.14 9.82
CA PRO A 406 -16.01 22.91 11.16
C PRO A 406 -15.05 22.06 12.02
N SER A 407 -15.08 22.25 13.34
CA SER A 407 -14.28 21.48 14.29
C SER A 407 -14.72 20.02 14.41
N ASP A 408 -15.97 19.71 14.04
CA ASP A 408 -16.56 18.37 14.08
C ASP A 408 -16.25 17.52 12.86
N LYS A 409 -15.55 18.06 11.86
CA LYS A 409 -15.05 17.25 10.75
C LYS A 409 -13.86 16.39 11.16
N SER A 410 -13.87 15.15 10.70
CA SER A 410 -12.73 14.26 10.88
C SER A 410 -11.54 14.71 10.02
N ILE A 411 -10.33 14.65 10.57
CA ILE A 411 -9.10 14.83 9.78
C ILE A 411 -9.02 13.75 8.69
N SER A 412 -8.33 14.09 7.59
CA SER A 412 -8.16 13.15 6.48
C SER A 412 -7.29 11.98 6.90
N GLN A 413 -7.90 10.82 7.05
CA GLN A 413 -7.22 9.59 7.44
C GLN A 413 -7.68 8.46 6.52
N PRO A 414 -6.80 7.58 6.04
CA PRO A 414 -7.19 6.34 5.41
C PRO A 414 -8.15 5.56 6.34
N TYR A 415 -9.32 5.16 5.84
CA TYR A 415 -10.38 4.59 6.69
C TYR A 415 -9.94 3.33 7.44
N TRP A 416 -8.98 2.58 6.90
CA TRP A 416 -8.41 1.38 7.51
C TRP A 416 -7.38 1.68 8.60
N LEU A 417 -6.96 2.95 8.76
CA LEU A 417 -6.02 3.42 9.79
C LEU A 417 -6.69 4.27 10.88
N VAL A 418 -8.02 4.43 10.83
CA VAL A 418 -8.76 5.22 11.83
C VAL A 418 -8.75 4.54 13.20
N ASN A 419 -8.94 3.22 13.22
CA ASN A 419 -8.95 2.43 14.46
C ASN A 419 -7.64 1.68 14.62
N LYS A 420 -7.27 1.39 15.87
CA LYS A 420 -6.14 0.51 16.17
C LYS A 420 -6.33 -0.84 15.47
N MET A 421 -5.36 -1.26 14.70
CA MET A 421 -5.38 -2.55 14.00
C MET A 421 -5.23 -3.72 14.98
N GLU A 422 -5.69 -4.89 14.55
CA GLU A 422 -5.41 -6.18 15.15
C GLU A 422 -4.11 -6.75 14.58
N GLU A 423 -3.62 -7.86 15.10
CA GLU A 423 -2.33 -8.44 14.67
C GLU A 423 -2.26 -8.73 13.17
N GLY A 424 -3.30 -9.30 12.58
CA GLY A 424 -3.31 -9.68 11.16
C GLY A 424 -4.35 -8.97 10.31
N SER A 425 -5.00 -7.92 10.83
CA SER A 425 -6.05 -7.23 10.08
C SER A 425 -6.28 -5.79 10.54
N PHE A 426 -6.68 -4.95 9.61
CA PHE A 426 -7.17 -3.61 9.89
C PHE A 426 -8.56 -3.69 10.55
N ASN A 427 -8.80 -2.81 11.52
CA ASN A 427 -10.08 -2.70 12.19
C ASN A 427 -10.96 -1.67 11.48
N VAL A 428 -11.75 -2.13 10.51
CA VAL A 428 -12.68 -1.29 9.75
C VAL A 428 -14.04 -1.32 10.43
N GLY A 429 -14.41 -0.22 11.10
CA GLY A 429 -15.66 -0.14 11.88
C GLY A 429 -16.95 -0.13 11.04
N GLU A 430 -16.88 0.23 9.76
CA GLU A 430 -18.05 0.38 8.89
C GLU A 430 -18.05 -0.65 7.77
N GLN A 431 -19.07 -1.53 7.72
CA GLN A 431 -19.22 -2.55 6.66
C GLN A 431 -19.14 -1.96 5.25
N GLY A 432 -19.69 -0.77 5.04
CA GLY A 432 -19.68 -0.10 3.72
C GLY A 432 -18.31 0.29 3.20
N LYS A 433 -17.33 0.43 4.10
CA LYS A 433 -15.93 0.78 3.77
C LYS A 433 -15.11 -0.42 3.33
N ILE A 434 -15.46 -1.64 3.77
CA ILE A 434 -14.78 -2.85 3.31
C ILE A 434 -14.91 -2.96 1.79
N GLY A 435 -13.83 -3.28 1.13
CA GLY A 435 -13.74 -3.33 -0.33
C GLY A 435 -13.52 -1.97 -1.00
N GLN A 436 -13.55 -0.86 -0.29
CA GLN A 436 -13.20 0.43 -0.91
C GLN A 436 -11.69 0.49 -1.20
N PRO A 437 -11.31 1.00 -2.38
CA PRO A 437 -9.91 1.03 -2.78
C PRO A 437 -9.11 2.12 -2.07
N ASP A 438 -9.72 3.27 -1.77
CA ASP A 438 -9.06 4.45 -1.22
C ASP A 438 -9.95 5.19 -0.21
N ALA A 439 -9.36 6.16 0.50
CA ALA A 439 -10.06 7.04 1.41
C ALA A 439 -11.07 7.97 0.69
N ASP A 440 -12.05 8.49 1.40
CA ASP A 440 -12.99 9.46 0.85
C ASP A 440 -12.32 10.82 0.65
N ALA A 441 -12.82 11.61 -0.29
CA ALA A 441 -12.37 12.98 -0.46
C ALA A 441 -12.76 13.83 0.75
N SER A 442 -11.88 14.76 1.17
CA SER A 442 -12.14 15.69 2.27
C SER A 442 -13.38 16.57 2.02
N TYR A 443 -13.53 17.00 0.78
CA TYR A 443 -14.69 17.73 0.28
C TYR A 443 -15.05 17.23 -1.12
N GLU A 444 -16.33 17.18 -1.39
CA GLU A 444 -16.90 16.95 -2.71
C GLU A 444 -17.75 18.13 -3.17
N ALA A 445 -17.55 18.56 -4.40
CA ALA A 445 -18.42 19.49 -5.07
C ALA A 445 -19.47 18.73 -5.86
N VAL A 446 -20.74 19.07 -5.62
CA VAL A 446 -21.87 18.51 -6.35
C VAL A 446 -22.42 19.58 -7.28
N MET A 447 -22.50 19.26 -8.56
CA MET A 447 -23.03 20.12 -9.60
C MET A 447 -24.25 19.45 -10.23
N GLN A 448 -25.39 20.12 -10.20
CA GLN A 448 -26.58 19.69 -10.96
C GLN A 448 -26.52 20.35 -12.31
N VAL A 449 -26.44 19.56 -13.37
CA VAL A 449 -26.39 20.04 -14.74
C VAL A 449 -27.53 19.40 -15.53
N LYS A 450 -28.42 20.22 -16.07
CA LYS A 450 -29.50 19.80 -16.98
C LYS A 450 -28.93 19.71 -18.38
N ILE A 451 -28.98 18.52 -18.98
CA ILE A 451 -28.52 18.25 -20.36
C ILE A 451 -29.69 17.71 -21.17
N TYR A 452 -30.07 18.38 -22.26
CA TYR A 452 -31.25 18.05 -23.06
C TYR A 452 -32.50 17.79 -22.22
N GLY A 453 -32.73 18.61 -21.18
CA GLY A 453 -33.91 18.55 -20.33
C GLY A 453 -33.84 17.54 -19.15
N GLU A 454 -32.87 16.67 -19.10
CA GLU A 454 -32.63 15.73 -18.00
C GLU A 454 -31.56 16.27 -17.03
N SER A 455 -31.83 16.19 -15.72
CA SER A 455 -30.92 16.70 -14.69
C SER A 455 -29.94 15.63 -14.23
N PHE A 456 -28.66 15.88 -14.34
CA PHE A 456 -27.57 15.01 -13.95
C PHE A 456 -26.80 15.58 -12.75
N ARG A 457 -26.55 14.70 -11.77
CA ARG A 457 -25.77 15.05 -10.58
C ARG A 457 -24.32 14.61 -10.76
N PHE A 458 -23.40 15.56 -10.89
CA PHE A 458 -21.97 15.31 -10.94
C PHE A 458 -21.36 15.60 -9.57
N THR A 459 -20.73 14.59 -8.99
CA THR A 459 -19.98 14.69 -7.72
C THR A 459 -18.51 14.52 -8.03
N ILE A 460 -17.71 15.55 -7.74
CA ILE A 460 -16.28 15.57 -7.99
C ILE A 460 -15.51 15.94 -6.71
N PRO A 461 -14.34 15.35 -6.47
CA PRO A 461 -13.53 15.71 -5.32
C PRO A 461 -13.00 17.13 -5.46
N VAL A 462 -12.90 17.85 -4.34
CA VAL A 462 -12.14 19.10 -4.27
C VAL A 462 -10.68 18.76 -4.07
N LEU A 463 -9.83 19.21 -5.01
CA LEU A 463 -8.40 18.89 -5.04
C LEU A 463 -7.55 20.14 -4.83
N TYR A 464 -6.36 19.96 -4.27
CA TYR A 464 -5.32 20.97 -4.28
C TYR A 464 -4.69 21.03 -5.68
N LYS A 465 -4.70 22.21 -6.29
CA LYS A 465 -4.18 22.46 -7.64
C LYS A 465 -3.10 23.53 -7.60
N PHE A 466 -1.96 23.23 -8.20
CA PHE A 466 -0.84 24.17 -8.30
C PHE A 466 -0.07 23.97 -9.60
N THR A 467 0.80 24.92 -9.92
CA THR A 467 1.67 24.84 -11.08
C THR A 467 3.11 24.61 -10.62
N ASP A 468 3.69 23.49 -11.03
CA ASP A 468 5.11 23.20 -10.85
C ASP A 468 5.87 23.76 -12.08
N PRO A 469 6.99 24.50 -11.90
CA PRO A 469 7.71 25.10 -13.03
C PRO A 469 8.29 24.09 -14.04
N VAL A 470 8.50 22.85 -13.62
CA VAL A 470 9.10 21.78 -14.44
C VAL A 470 8.03 20.84 -14.97
N LYS A 471 7.02 20.50 -14.14
CA LYS A 471 6.02 19.46 -14.43
C LYS A 471 4.68 20.02 -14.95
N GLY A 472 4.47 21.35 -14.84
CA GLY A 472 3.24 22.00 -15.25
C GLY A 472 2.15 21.94 -14.19
N GLU A 473 0.89 21.82 -14.63
CA GLU A 473 -0.29 21.76 -13.76
C GLU A 473 -0.38 20.42 -13.03
N LEU A 474 -0.44 20.45 -11.70
CA LEU A 474 -0.52 19.28 -10.84
C LEU A 474 -1.74 19.36 -9.91
N TYR A 475 -2.27 18.19 -9.60
CA TYR A 475 -3.38 18.00 -8.68
C TYR A 475 -2.94 17.05 -7.56
N GLN A 476 -3.32 17.39 -6.31
CA GLN A 476 -3.06 16.56 -5.13
C GLN A 476 -4.32 16.47 -4.26
N PRO A 477 -4.45 15.51 -3.36
CA PRO A 477 -5.56 15.48 -2.42
C PRO A 477 -5.60 16.73 -1.55
N LEU A 478 -6.79 17.27 -1.33
CA LEU A 478 -7.05 18.23 -0.26
C LEU A 478 -7.10 17.46 1.06
N VAL A 479 -6.36 17.90 2.06
CA VAL A 479 -6.21 17.22 3.36
C VAL A 479 -6.85 18.06 4.47
N LEU A 480 -7.77 17.47 5.23
CA LEU A 480 -8.28 18.07 6.48
C LEU A 480 -7.26 17.80 7.60
N ILE A 481 -6.87 18.85 8.30
CA ILE A 481 -5.77 18.84 9.27
C ILE A 481 -6.15 19.61 10.54
N PRO A 482 -5.66 19.24 11.74
CA PRO A 482 -5.88 20.00 12.95
C PRO A 482 -5.17 21.38 12.89
N PRO A 483 -5.54 22.35 13.75
CA PRO A 483 -4.91 23.67 13.82
C PRO A 483 -3.42 23.66 14.15
N VAL A 484 -2.96 22.59 14.81
CA VAL A 484 -1.56 22.34 15.14
C VAL A 484 -1.27 20.83 14.99
N THR A 485 -0.14 20.51 14.41
CA THR A 485 0.43 19.15 14.43
C THR A 485 1.63 19.12 15.36
N VAL A 486 1.88 17.98 15.99
CA VAL A 486 3.01 17.78 16.90
C VAL A 486 3.75 16.52 16.50
N THR A 487 5.00 16.69 16.10
CA THR A 487 5.86 15.59 15.65
C THR A 487 6.96 15.39 16.66
N PRO A 488 7.05 14.24 17.35
CA PRO A 488 8.21 13.86 18.15
C PRO A 488 9.47 13.72 17.28
N ALA A 489 10.63 14.02 17.87
CA ALA A 489 11.90 13.83 17.18
C ALA A 489 12.19 12.35 16.87
N GLU A 490 11.65 11.46 17.68
CA GLU A 490 11.74 10.01 17.52
C GLU A 490 10.42 9.32 17.87
N ASP A 491 10.03 8.28 17.13
CA ASP A 491 8.85 7.44 17.43
C ASP A 491 9.13 6.42 18.54
N LEU A 492 10.41 6.07 18.72
CA LEU A 492 10.89 5.12 19.70
C LEU A 492 12.11 5.68 20.42
N LYS A 493 12.13 5.57 21.75
CA LYS A 493 13.27 5.91 22.60
C LYS A 493 13.75 4.67 23.35
N LEU A 494 15.01 4.31 23.11
CA LEU A 494 15.68 3.24 23.83
C LEU A 494 16.21 3.76 25.16
N VAL A 495 15.87 3.09 26.26
CA VAL A 495 16.37 3.35 27.61
C VAL A 495 17.28 2.21 28.02
N THR A 496 18.54 2.54 28.34
CA THR A 496 19.56 1.52 28.65
C THR A 496 19.94 1.48 30.14
N ASN A 497 19.47 2.42 30.93
CA ASN A 497 19.77 2.55 32.36
C ASN A 497 18.54 2.24 33.22
N ASP A 498 18.76 1.81 34.45
CA ASP A 498 17.74 1.44 35.43
C ASP A 498 16.71 2.54 35.71
N ARG A 499 17.16 3.78 35.64
CA ARG A 499 16.34 4.97 35.77
C ARG A 499 16.88 6.01 34.80
N ALA A 500 16.12 6.37 33.82
CA ALA A 500 16.55 7.33 32.81
C ALA A 500 15.69 8.60 32.88
N LEU A 501 16.37 9.72 32.92
CA LEU A 501 15.77 10.99 32.56
C LEU A 501 15.76 11.04 31.01
N LEU A 502 14.60 10.88 30.45
CA LEU A 502 14.38 11.05 29.01
C LEU A 502 14.41 12.53 28.70
N LYS A 503 15.16 12.92 27.70
CA LYS A 503 15.13 14.28 27.14
C LYS A 503 15.02 14.14 25.63
N SER A 504 14.08 14.83 25.05
CA SER A 504 13.92 14.90 23.61
C SER A 504 13.11 16.11 23.20
N THR A 505 12.92 16.28 21.90
CA THR A 505 12.22 17.44 21.35
C THR A 505 10.94 17.03 20.64
N LEU A 506 10.04 18.00 20.55
CA LEU A 506 8.80 17.97 19.81
C LEU A 506 8.78 19.18 18.89
N MET A 507 8.35 18.96 17.66
CA MET A 507 8.12 20.03 16.71
C MET A 507 6.62 20.28 16.56
N ALA A 508 6.12 21.37 17.20
CA ALA A 508 4.75 21.80 16.99
C ALA A 508 4.69 22.72 15.77
N LYS A 509 3.90 22.34 14.76
CA LYS A 509 3.67 23.17 13.56
C LYS A 509 2.27 23.76 13.59
N GLY A 510 2.20 25.09 13.64
CA GLY A 510 0.96 25.85 13.61
C GLY A 510 0.39 25.95 12.19
N MET A 511 -0.79 25.37 11.99
CA MET A 511 -1.48 25.38 10.70
C MET A 511 -2.51 26.52 10.61
N LYS A 512 -2.99 27.04 11.77
CA LYS A 512 -3.95 28.13 11.87
C LYS A 512 -3.36 29.31 12.62
N LYS A 513 -3.29 30.48 11.98
CA LYS A 513 -2.91 31.73 12.64
C LYS A 513 -3.89 32.08 13.78
N GLY A 514 -3.34 32.50 14.92
CA GLY A 514 -4.13 32.88 16.10
C GLY A 514 -4.61 31.72 16.95
N PHE A 515 -4.20 30.49 16.66
CA PHE A 515 -4.47 29.35 17.54
C PHE A 515 -3.62 29.47 18.82
N SER A 516 -4.22 29.14 19.95
CA SER A 516 -3.54 29.03 21.26
C SER A 516 -3.97 27.76 21.98
N GLY A 517 -3.02 27.15 22.67
CA GLY A 517 -3.25 25.92 23.45
C GLY A 517 -2.07 25.61 24.36
N ILE A 518 -2.25 24.61 25.19
CA ILE A 518 -1.23 24.11 26.13
C ILE A 518 -0.94 22.66 25.71
N LEU A 519 0.32 22.37 25.42
CA LEU A 519 0.79 21.01 25.15
C LEU A 519 1.01 20.28 26.47
N GLN A 520 0.52 19.07 26.58
CA GLN A 520 0.64 18.22 27.76
C GLN A 520 1.18 16.85 27.36
N GLY A 521 2.01 16.25 28.16
CA GLY A 521 2.50 14.88 27.99
C GLY A 521 2.13 14.01 29.16
N ALA A 522 1.73 12.76 28.90
CA ALA A 522 1.40 11.77 29.92
C ALA A 522 1.79 10.36 29.48
N GLY A 523 2.21 9.51 30.44
CA GLY A 523 2.35 8.08 30.17
C GLY A 523 0.98 7.42 29.98
N GLU A 524 0.86 6.53 29.02
CA GLU A 524 -0.39 5.78 28.76
C GLU A 524 -0.79 4.93 29.97
N GLU A 525 0.18 4.30 30.64
CA GLU A 525 -0.05 3.57 31.90
C GLU A 525 0.47 4.35 33.08
N ALA A 526 -0.37 4.48 34.11
CA ALA A 526 -0.02 5.21 35.34
C ALA A 526 1.20 4.61 36.02
N GLY A 527 2.26 5.42 36.17
CA GLY A 527 3.44 5.10 36.98
C GLY A 527 4.63 4.53 36.22
N LEU A 528 4.52 4.22 34.95
CA LEU A 528 5.66 3.76 34.11
C LEU A 528 6.51 4.93 33.59
N ILE A 529 5.86 5.99 33.16
CA ILE A 529 6.48 7.24 32.73
C ILE A 529 5.88 8.33 33.60
N ARG A 530 6.75 9.07 34.30
CA ARG A 530 6.36 10.04 35.33
C ARG A 530 7.07 11.37 35.12
N ASP A 531 6.57 12.38 35.82
CA ASP A 531 7.17 13.71 35.91
C ASP A 531 7.45 14.30 34.51
N VAL A 532 6.47 14.13 33.58
CA VAL A 532 6.58 14.72 32.23
C VAL A 532 6.54 16.23 32.36
N LYS A 533 7.59 16.90 31.94
CA LYS A 533 7.74 18.35 31.94
C LYS A 533 8.13 18.83 30.55
N LEU A 534 7.49 19.91 30.11
CA LEU A 534 7.90 20.63 28.91
C LEU A 534 8.60 21.92 29.33
N ASN A 535 9.69 22.30 28.64
CA ASN A 535 10.40 23.55 28.89
C ASN A 535 9.52 24.76 28.53
N ASN A 536 8.68 24.61 27.52
CA ASN A 536 7.65 25.56 27.11
C ASN A 536 6.43 24.75 26.64
N ASP A 537 5.33 24.83 27.38
CA ASP A 537 4.09 24.12 27.08
C ASP A 537 3.09 24.97 26.30
N GLN A 538 3.38 26.27 26.11
CA GLN A 538 2.48 27.21 25.44
C GLN A 538 2.60 27.15 23.93
N ILE A 539 1.52 26.81 23.26
CA ILE A 539 1.40 26.90 21.81
C ILE A 539 0.71 28.23 21.46
N GLN A 540 1.41 29.13 20.79
CA GLN A 540 0.86 30.38 20.27
C GLN A 540 1.28 30.55 18.81
N VAL A 541 0.34 30.39 17.90
CA VAL A 541 0.59 30.45 16.46
C VAL A 541 0.41 31.89 15.96
N ALA A 542 1.48 32.61 15.81
CA ALA A 542 1.45 33.99 15.29
C ALA A 542 1.30 34.03 13.75
N ALA A 543 1.81 33.01 13.04
CA ALA A 543 1.71 32.89 11.59
C ALA A 543 1.46 31.43 11.17
N LYS A 544 0.81 31.23 10.03
CA LYS A 544 0.67 29.91 9.41
C LYS A 544 2.05 29.32 9.11
N ASP A 545 2.18 28.03 9.26
CA ASP A 545 3.44 27.25 9.11
C ASP A 545 4.54 27.58 10.11
N GLN A 546 4.21 28.32 11.17
CA GLN A 546 5.16 28.57 12.26
C GLN A 546 5.52 27.26 12.93
N VAL A 547 6.84 27.00 13.04
CA VAL A 547 7.37 25.85 13.76
C VAL A 547 7.85 26.32 15.15
N MET A 548 7.49 25.55 16.16
CA MET A 548 7.86 25.77 17.54
C MET A 548 8.53 24.49 18.04
N GLU A 549 9.79 24.60 18.42
CA GLU A 549 10.51 23.51 19.05
C GLU A 549 10.26 23.53 20.57
N MET A 550 9.93 22.39 21.11
CA MET A 550 9.64 22.19 22.54
C MET A 550 10.46 21.01 23.03
N GLU A 551 11.15 21.17 24.15
CA GLU A 551 11.84 20.07 24.80
C GLU A 551 10.93 19.48 25.89
N TYR A 552 11.00 18.16 26.01
CA TYR A 552 10.37 17.49 27.15
C TYR A 552 11.39 16.68 27.93
N GLU A 553 11.10 16.56 29.22
CA GLU A 553 11.78 15.66 30.13
C GLU A 553 10.73 14.73 30.76
N ALA A 554 11.07 13.47 30.91
CA ALA A 554 10.24 12.48 31.57
C ALA A 554 11.11 11.46 32.31
N LEU A 555 10.64 10.93 33.41
CA LEU A 555 11.28 9.83 34.11
C LEU A 555 10.69 8.51 33.66
N ALA A 556 11.54 7.64 33.12
CA ALA A 556 11.22 6.25 32.80
C ALA A 556 11.93 5.32 33.77
N ASP A 557 11.18 4.41 34.36
CA ASP A 557 11.71 3.29 35.14
C ASP A 557 12.03 2.11 34.19
N LYS A 558 12.65 1.02 34.69
CA LYS A 558 13.03 -0.21 33.95
C LYS A 558 11.86 -0.92 33.20
N LYS A 559 10.98 -0.19 32.57
CA LYS A 559 9.82 -0.75 31.90
C LYS A 559 9.60 -0.07 30.56
N SER A 560 9.05 -0.82 29.62
CA SER A 560 8.57 -0.27 28.36
C SER A 560 7.19 0.37 28.55
N GLY A 561 6.90 1.44 27.81
CA GLY A 561 5.65 2.16 27.88
C GLY A 561 5.46 3.09 26.70
N VAL A 562 4.42 3.90 26.69
CA VAL A 562 4.14 4.91 25.68
C VAL A 562 3.94 6.26 26.36
N LEU A 563 4.64 7.27 25.87
CA LEU A 563 4.44 8.68 26.22
C LEU A 563 3.54 9.31 25.17
N GLN A 564 2.38 9.81 25.56
CA GLN A 564 1.40 10.43 24.66
C GLN A 564 1.32 11.93 24.89
N PHE A 565 1.04 12.68 23.82
CA PHE A 565 0.86 14.12 23.88
C PHE A 565 -0.57 14.52 23.53
N SER A 566 -1.05 15.58 24.19
CA SER A 566 -2.36 16.18 23.97
C SER A 566 -2.26 17.70 24.00
N ILE A 567 -3.22 18.36 23.35
CA ILE A 567 -3.32 19.82 23.32
C ILE A 567 -4.62 20.22 24.01
N GLN A 568 -4.50 21.03 25.05
CA GLN A 568 -5.64 21.68 25.68
C GLN A 568 -5.84 23.04 25.04
N SER A 569 -7.03 23.27 24.45
CA SER A 569 -7.43 24.57 23.88
C SER A 569 -8.80 24.95 24.46
N GLY A 570 -8.81 25.94 25.34
CA GLY A 570 -10.00 26.28 26.13
C GLY A 570 -10.40 25.14 27.06
N LYS A 571 -11.59 24.58 26.86
CA LYS A 571 -12.12 23.45 27.66
C LYS A 571 -11.85 22.08 27.00
N ASP A 572 -11.42 22.06 25.76
CA ASP A 572 -11.24 20.84 25.00
C ASP A 572 -9.81 20.32 25.16
N ILE A 573 -9.67 19.02 25.40
CA ILE A 573 -8.39 18.30 25.38
C ILE A 573 -8.45 17.34 24.20
N LEU A 574 -7.57 17.57 23.22
CA LEU A 574 -7.49 16.78 21.99
C LEU A 574 -6.15 16.05 21.95
N ALA A 575 -6.17 14.80 21.51
CA ALA A 575 -4.92 14.09 21.22
C ALA A 575 -4.12 14.87 20.18
N ALA A 576 -2.87 15.17 20.48
CA ALA A 576 -1.97 15.79 19.51
C ALA A 576 -1.77 14.81 18.35
N GLN A 577 -1.77 15.35 17.12
CA GLN A 577 -1.63 14.55 15.90
C GLN A 577 -0.25 14.78 15.29
N ASP A 578 0.44 13.70 15.04
CA ASP A 578 1.62 13.68 14.22
C ASP A 578 1.24 13.46 12.77
N LYS A 579 1.70 14.35 11.88
CA LYS A 579 1.40 14.29 10.44
C LYS A 579 2.56 13.69 9.69
N HIS A 580 2.30 12.58 9.03
CA HIS A 580 3.22 11.93 8.11
C HIS A 580 2.84 12.22 6.66
N GLU A 581 3.85 12.31 5.81
CA GLU A 581 3.67 12.61 4.39
C GLU A 581 4.65 11.80 3.55
N ILE A 582 4.12 11.08 2.55
CA ILE A 582 4.90 10.32 1.58
C ILE A 582 4.75 11.00 0.22
N ARG A 583 5.86 11.32 -0.43
CA ARG A 583 5.91 12.00 -1.73
C ARG A 583 6.74 11.24 -2.74
N TYR A 584 6.07 10.69 -3.74
CA TYR A 584 6.67 10.15 -4.95
C TYR A 584 6.03 10.75 -6.18
N ASP A 585 6.80 10.88 -7.26
CA ASP A 585 6.32 11.51 -8.52
C ASP A 585 5.28 10.67 -9.26
N HIS A 586 5.23 9.36 -9.01
CA HIS A 586 4.38 8.42 -9.75
C HIS A 586 3.03 8.14 -9.08
N ILE A 587 2.85 8.61 -7.86
CA ILE A 587 1.62 8.45 -7.07
C ILE A 587 1.20 9.80 -6.47
N PRO A 588 -0.08 9.97 -6.09
CA PRO A 588 -0.51 11.10 -5.30
C PRO A 588 0.25 11.23 -3.98
N TRP A 589 0.41 12.45 -3.49
CA TRP A 589 0.97 12.66 -2.16
C TRP A 589 0.06 12.05 -1.11
N ILE A 590 0.62 11.21 -0.25
CA ILE A 590 -0.11 10.52 0.79
C ILE A 590 0.12 11.27 2.09
N ASN A 591 -0.99 11.63 2.77
CA ASN A 591 -0.96 12.20 4.10
C ASN A 591 -1.76 11.29 5.02
N TYR A 592 -1.19 10.99 6.19
CA TYR A 592 -1.85 10.22 7.22
C TYR A 592 -1.37 10.70 8.60
N PHE A 593 -2.08 10.31 9.64
CA PHE A 593 -1.85 10.83 10.98
C PHE A 593 -1.71 9.69 11.98
N HIS A 594 -0.82 9.89 12.94
CA HIS A 594 -0.75 9.13 14.17
C HIS A 594 -1.03 10.04 15.36
N LYS A 595 -1.37 9.48 16.50
CA LYS A 595 -1.26 10.23 17.74
C LYS A 595 0.20 10.60 17.94
N ALA A 596 0.47 11.83 18.37
CA ALA A 596 1.84 12.21 18.77
C ALA A 596 2.21 11.41 20.02
N GLU A 597 3.03 10.38 19.84
CA GLU A 597 3.44 9.47 20.92
C GLU A 597 4.88 9.00 20.71
N VAL A 598 5.56 8.68 21.82
CA VAL A 598 6.90 8.09 21.79
C VAL A 598 6.85 6.76 22.53
N LYS A 599 7.22 5.69 21.83
CA LYS A 599 7.38 4.37 22.43
C LYS A 599 8.68 4.32 23.23
N ILE A 600 8.58 4.07 24.50
CA ILE A 600 9.72 3.90 25.39
C ILE A 600 10.01 2.42 25.50
N ARG A 601 11.24 2.00 25.22
CA ARG A 601 11.64 0.60 25.32
C ARG A 601 12.87 0.50 26.21
N PHE A 602 12.77 -0.32 27.24
CA PHE A 602 13.91 -0.60 28.13
C PHE A 602 14.70 -1.80 27.64
N ALA A 603 16.03 -1.63 27.55
CA ALA A 603 16.96 -2.72 27.29
C ALA A 603 18.16 -2.62 28.24
N ASP A 604 18.45 -3.68 29.00
CA ASP A 604 19.71 -3.81 29.76
C ASP A 604 20.84 -4.05 28.74
N LEU A 605 21.30 -2.95 28.14
CA LEU A 605 22.21 -2.94 26.99
C LEU A 605 23.59 -2.43 27.38
N LYS A 606 24.60 -3.22 27.07
CA LYS A 606 26.00 -2.81 27.13
C LYS A 606 26.56 -2.77 25.71
N ILE A 607 27.19 -1.67 25.33
CA ILE A 607 27.91 -1.54 24.05
C ILE A 607 29.40 -1.46 24.28
N TYR A 608 30.18 -1.86 23.28
CA TYR A 608 31.66 -1.89 23.40
C TYR A 608 32.20 -1.32 22.12
N ASN A 609 32.09 -0.67 21.38
CA ASN A 609 32.59 0.03 20.20
C ASN A 609 31.89 1.39 20.10
N LYS A 610 32.39 2.28 19.28
CA LYS A 610 31.73 3.58 19.11
C LYS A 610 31.46 3.96 17.66
N LYS A 611 32.43 3.74 16.77
CA LYS A 611 32.34 4.23 15.38
C LYS A 611 31.93 3.13 14.43
N ILE A 612 30.79 3.28 13.83
CA ILE A 612 30.21 2.32 12.89
C ILE A 612 30.15 2.94 11.49
N GLY A 613 30.76 2.25 10.52
CA GLY A 613 30.49 2.52 9.11
C GLY A 613 29.26 1.78 8.66
N TYR A 614 28.28 2.45 8.06
CA TYR A 614 27.07 1.82 7.56
C TYR A 614 26.95 1.99 6.04
N ILE A 615 26.87 0.88 5.33
CA ILE A 615 26.64 0.85 3.88
C ILE A 615 25.15 0.59 3.67
N THR A 616 24.39 1.58 3.22
CA THR A 616 22.94 1.44 2.99
C THR A 616 22.63 0.32 1.99
N GLY A 617 21.43 -0.22 2.06
CA GLY A 617 20.93 -1.26 1.15
C GLY A 617 19.62 -0.84 0.47
N ALA A 618 18.62 -1.70 0.55
CA ALA A 618 17.27 -1.46 0.00
C ALA A 618 16.39 -0.60 0.92
N GLY A 619 16.96 0.10 1.89
CA GLY A 619 16.26 0.90 2.90
C GLY A 619 15.95 0.11 4.18
N ASP A 620 16.43 0.63 5.29
CA ASP A 620 16.11 0.16 6.65
C ASP A 620 16.44 1.26 7.68
N LYS A 621 15.89 1.13 8.89
CA LYS A 621 16.08 2.06 10.03
C LYS A 621 17.14 1.55 11.04
N VAL A 622 18.08 0.73 10.61
CA VAL A 622 19.17 0.22 11.46
C VAL A 622 20.15 1.32 11.86
N PRO A 623 20.51 2.30 11.00
CA PRO A 623 21.35 3.42 11.39
C PRO A 623 20.82 4.18 12.62
N GLU A 624 19.55 4.56 12.61
CA GLU A 624 18.88 5.28 13.70
C GLU A 624 18.86 4.45 14.99
N ALA A 625 18.62 3.16 14.87
CA ALA A 625 18.67 2.25 16.01
C ALA A 625 20.08 2.15 16.61
N LEU A 626 21.12 2.12 15.78
CA LEU A 626 22.51 2.14 16.24
C LEU A 626 22.86 3.45 16.97
N GLU A 627 22.40 4.59 16.48
CA GLU A 627 22.57 5.89 17.15
C GLU A 627 21.89 5.89 18.52
N GLN A 628 20.67 5.35 18.62
CA GLN A 628 19.97 5.21 19.90
C GLN A 628 20.67 4.26 20.89
N MET A 629 21.40 3.26 20.38
CA MET A 629 22.26 2.40 21.19
C MET A 629 23.47 3.17 21.75
N GLY A 630 23.82 4.32 21.18
CA GLY A 630 24.98 5.15 21.57
C GLY A 630 26.21 5.01 20.66
N TYR A 631 26.02 4.48 19.44
CA TYR A 631 27.08 4.46 18.42
C TYR A 631 27.11 5.76 17.60
N GLU A 632 28.28 6.13 17.10
CA GLU A 632 28.49 7.15 16.09
C GLU A 632 28.41 6.48 14.69
N VAL A 633 27.37 6.75 13.93
CA VAL A 633 27.11 6.09 12.63
C VAL A 633 27.57 6.99 11.48
N PHE A 634 28.31 6.40 10.55
CA PHE A 634 28.81 7.06 9.33
C PHE A 634 28.31 6.33 8.10
N ILE A 635 27.50 6.98 7.30
CA ILE A 635 27.02 6.41 6.05
C ILE A 635 28.15 6.34 5.04
N LEU A 636 28.36 5.14 4.46
CA LEU A 636 29.44 4.85 3.52
C LEU A 636 28.89 4.49 2.15
N GLY A 637 28.89 5.45 1.24
CA GLY A 637 28.66 5.23 -0.18
C GLY A 637 29.92 4.87 -0.97
N ASP A 638 29.82 4.79 -2.30
CA ASP A 638 30.96 4.48 -3.21
C ASP A 638 32.13 5.46 -2.99
N LYS A 639 31.83 6.75 -2.85
CA LYS A 639 32.85 7.81 -2.66
C LYS A 639 33.51 7.73 -1.29
N GLU A 640 32.73 7.49 -0.26
CA GLU A 640 33.21 7.40 1.13
C GLU A 640 34.06 6.14 1.30
N LEU A 641 33.65 5.00 0.76
CA LEU A 641 34.47 3.79 0.75
C LEU A 641 35.79 3.97 -0.01
N ALA A 642 35.78 4.70 -1.13
CA ALA A 642 36.99 4.98 -1.89
C ALA A 642 38.00 5.83 -1.09
N LYS A 643 37.51 6.89 -0.44
CA LYS A 643 38.35 7.92 0.21
C LYS A 643 38.79 7.57 1.62
N ASN A 644 37.93 6.98 2.43
CA ASN A 644 38.16 6.80 3.85
C ASN A 644 39.18 5.71 4.17
N ASN A 645 39.95 5.94 5.20
CA ASN A 645 40.70 4.86 5.87
C ASN A 645 39.67 4.05 6.72
N LEU A 646 39.41 2.82 6.36
CA LEU A 646 38.41 1.99 7.04
C LEU A 646 38.82 1.58 8.47
N ALA A 647 40.12 1.64 8.81
CA ALA A 647 40.62 1.35 10.16
C ALA A 647 40.10 2.29 11.25
N GLN A 648 39.49 3.42 10.86
CA GLN A 648 38.84 4.34 11.81
C GLN A 648 37.51 3.79 12.36
N PHE A 649 36.86 2.81 11.67
CA PHE A 649 35.62 2.22 12.10
C PHE A 649 35.88 0.97 12.93
N ASP A 650 35.19 0.87 14.05
CA ASP A 650 35.23 -0.30 14.92
C ASP A 650 34.52 -1.51 14.30
N ALA A 651 33.45 -1.26 13.58
CA ALA A 651 32.77 -2.23 12.74
C ALA A 651 32.17 -1.55 11.48
N ILE A 652 32.00 -2.33 10.43
CA ILE A 652 31.27 -1.89 9.23
C ILE A 652 30.06 -2.82 9.07
N LEU A 653 28.87 -2.25 8.96
CA LEU A 653 27.62 -2.97 8.69
C LEU A 653 27.12 -2.66 7.29
N THR A 654 26.51 -3.64 6.63
CA THR A 654 25.75 -3.40 5.40
C THR A 654 24.26 -3.52 5.69
N GLY A 655 23.49 -2.61 5.15
CA GLY A 655 22.04 -2.67 5.17
C GLY A 655 21.50 -3.87 4.38
N VAL A 656 20.21 -4.14 4.55
CA VAL A 656 19.56 -5.26 3.88
C VAL A 656 19.67 -5.16 2.36
N ARG A 657 20.03 -6.27 1.71
CA ARG A 657 20.17 -6.37 0.24
C ARG A 657 21.20 -5.41 -0.39
N ALA A 658 22.17 -4.90 0.40
CA ALA A 658 23.18 -3.98 -0.12
C ALA A 658 23.92 -4.55 -1.36
N TYR A 659 24.26 -5.83 -1.36
CA TYR A 659 24.92 -6.51 -2.47
C TYR A 659 23.99 -6.84 -3.65
N ASN A 660 22.67 -6.73 -3.48
CA ASN A 660 21.71 -6.80 -4.59
C ASN A 660 21.53 -5.43 -5.26
N THR A 661 21.57 -4.35 -4.48
CA THR A 661 21.30 -2.98 -4.98
C THR A 661 22.56 -2.29 -5.52
N HIS A 662 23.75 -2.56 -4.94
CA HIS A 662 24.97 -1.82 -5.21
C HIS A 662 26.05 -2.63 -5.92
N ALA A 663 26.06 -2.63 -7.25
CA ALA A 663 27.11 -3.28 -8.05
C ALA A 663 28.52 -2.68 -7.80
N TRP A 664 28.62 -1.42 -7.35
CA TRP A 664 29.88 -0.76 -7.02
C TRP A 664 30.58 -1.39 -5.82
N LEU A 665 29.92 -2.14 -4.94
CA LEU A 665 30.55 -2.89 -3.86
C LEU A 665 31.62 -3.87 -4.36
N ASN A 666 31.49 -4.38 -5.58
CA ASN A 666 32.51 -5.25 -6.18
C ASN A 666 33.88 -4.57 -6.32
N LYS A 667 33.90 -3.25 -6.55
CA LYS A 667 35.14 -2.46 -6.65
C LYS A 667 35.86 -2.34 -5.31
N HIS A 668 35.13 -2.43 -4.21
CA HIS A 668 35.63 -2.25 -2.86
C HIS A 668 35.87 -3.56 -2.11
N PHE A 669 35.64 -4.70 -2.76
CA PHE A 669 35.78 -6.01 -2.13
C PHE A 669 37.15 -6.19 -1.46
N ASP A 670 38.23 -5.95 -2.18
CA ASP A 670 39.61 -6.13 -1.65
C ASP A 670 39.89 -5.18 -0.49
N LYS A 671 39.35 -3.96 -0.55
CA LYS A 671 39.51 -2.96 0.53
C LYS A 671 38.73 -3.39 1.79
N LEU A 672 37.52 -3.92 1.64
CA LEU A 672 36.77 -4.46 2.77
C LEU A 672 37.43 -5.71 3.35
N MET A 673 37.92 -6.61 2.50
CA MET A 673 38.63 -7.81 2.95
C MET A 673 39.96 -7.45 3.66
N LYS A 674 40.68 -6.43 3.17
CA LYS A 674 41.86 -5.90 3.86
C LYS A 674 41.51 -5.35 5.23
N TYR A 675 40.45 -4.57 5.35
CA TYR A 675 39.94 -4.07 6.63
C TYR A 675 39.68 -5.21 7.63
N VAL A 676 39.00 -6.27 7.20
CA VAL A 676 38.77 -7.47 8.06
C VAL A 676 40.08 -8.15 8.41
N ASN A 677 40.96 -8.38 7.44
CA ASN A 677 42.26 -9.04 7.67
C ASN A 677 43.15 -8.31 8.70
N GLU A 678 43.03 -6.97 8.75
CA GLU A 678 43.80 -6.11 9.66
C GLU A 678 43.18 -5.97 11.06
N GLY A 679 41.99 -6.57 11.30
CA GLY A 679 41.33 -6.61 12.63
C GLY A 679 39.96 -5.95 12.66
N GLY A 680 39.44 -5.50 11.53
CA GLY A 680 38.08 -4.97 11.42
C GLY A 680 37.00 -6.05 11.58
N ASN A 681 35.77 -5.61 11.79
CA ASN A 681 34.58 -6.45 11.88
C ASN A 681 33.58 -6.03 10.79
N LEU A 682 33.36 -6.91 9.81
CA LEU A 682 32.40 -6.68 8.73
C LEU A 682 31.16 -7.54 8.96
N ILE A 683 30.01 -6.91 9.09
CA ILE A 683 28.71 -7.53 9.36
C ILE A 683 27.82 -7.31 8.15
N VAL A 684 27.37 -8.39 7.54
CA VAL A 684 26.51 -8.34 6.35
C VAL A 684 25.13 -8.88 6.70
N GLN A 685 24.12 -8.01 6.60
CA GLN A 685 22.73 -8.40 6.69
C GLN A 685 22.31 -9.14 5.42
N TYR A 686 21.13 -9.79 5.45
CA TYR A 686 20.70 -10.67 4.38
C TYR A 686 20.73 -10.01 2.97
N ASN A 687 20.95 -10.87 1.98
CA ASN A 687 20.82 -10.57 0.57
C ASN A 687 19.97 -11.64 -0.10
N THR A 688 19.28 -11.32 -1.18
CA THR A 688 18.42 -12.27 -1.90
C THR A 688 19.22 -13.09 -2.91
N SER A 689 18.72 -14.29 -3.24
CA SER A 689 19.30 -15.20 -4.25
C SER A 689 18.38 -15.42 -5.46
N ASN A 690 17.41 -14.51 -5.69
CA ASN A 690 16.45 -14.65 -6.78
C ASN A 690 16.93 -14.01 -8.09
N GLN A 691 16.27 -14.37 -9.21
CA GLN A 691 16.62 -13.86 -10.54
C GLN A 691 16.31 -12.36 -10.72
N ILE A 692 15.33 -11.84 -9.96
CA ILE A 692 14.91 -10.43 -10.03
C ILE A 692 15.93 -9.53 -9.32
N GLY A 693 16.54 -10.01 -8.24
CA GLY A 693 17.55 -9.30 -7.47
C GLY A 693 18.81 -10.15 -7.25
N PRO A 694 19.60 -10.44 -8.30
CA PRO A 694 20.81 -11.25 -8.12
C PRO A 694 21.85 -10.49 -7.30
N VAL A 695 22.70 -11.25 -6.59
CA VAL A 695 23.88 -10.68 -5.93
C VAL A 695 24.84 -10.15 -7.01
N ARG A 696 25.22 -8.89 -6.89
CA ARG A 696 26.02 -8.16 -7.90
C ARG A 696 27.48 -8.01 -7.55
N ALA A 697 27.88 -8.43 -6.34
CA ALA A 697 29.24 -8.31 -5.85
C ALA A 697 29.59 -9.48 -4.95
N LYS A 698 30.90 -9.80 -4.86
CA LYS A 698 31.40 -10.81 -3.91
C LYS A 698 31.23 -10.32 -2.46
N ILE A 699 30.68 -11.19 -1.59
CA ILE A 699 30.22 -10.77 -0.26
C ILE A 699 31.29 -10.97 0.82
N GLY A 700 31.88 -12.15 0.94
CA GLY A 700 32.68 -12.51 2.10
C GLY A 700 34.03 -13.12 1.75
N PRO A 701 34.90 -13.36 2.77
CA PRO A 701 36.24 -13.88 2.56
C PRO A 701 36.27 -15.34 2.11
N TYR A 702 35.23 -16.11 2.41
CA TYR A 702 35.08 -17.52 2.06
C TYR A 702 33.78 -17.77 1.30
N PRO A 703 33.72 -18.79 0.44
CA PRO A 703 32.50 -19.12 -0.30
C PRO A 703 31.36 -19.58 0.61
N PHE A 704 30.18 -19.07 0.36
CA PHE A 704 28.90 -19.56 0.87
C PHE A 704 27.79 -19.24 -0.14
N ASN A 705 26.71 -19.97 -0.08
CA ASN A 705 25.53 -19.73 -0.91
C ASN A 705 24.40 -19.12 -0.08
N ILE A 706 23.70 -18.16 -0.64
CA ILE A 706 22.48 -17.64 -0.05
C ILE A 706 21.33 -18.52 -0.50
N THR A 707 20.60 -19.08 0.45
CA THR A 707 19.41 -19.91 0.20
C THR A 707 18.14 -19.07 0.29
N ARG A 708 16.99 -19.70 0.05
CA ARG A 708 15.68 -19.14 0.36
C ARG A 708 15.10 -19.58 1.70
N ASN A 709 15.91 -20.31 2.48
CA ASN A 709 15.50 -20.78 3.79
C ASN A 709 15.22 -19.61 4.71
N ARG A 710 14.20 -19.78 5.54
CA ARG A 710 13.74 -18.80 6.53
C ARG A 710 13.02 -19.49 7.67
N VAL A 711 12.84 -18.79 8.76
CA VAL A 711 12.00 -19.16 9.89
C VAL A 711 10.95 -18.08 10.08
N THR A 712 9.69 -18.41 9.77
CA THR A 712 8.56 -17.46 9.75
C THR A 712 7.82 -17.40 11.08
N ASP A 713 7.86 -18.46 11.88
CA ASP A 713 7.30 -18.45 13.24
C ASP A 713 8.17 -17.57 14.15
N GLU A 714 7.66 -16.42 14.52
CA GLU A 714 8.33 -15.47 15.42
C GLU A 714 8.54 -16.01 16.84
N GLN A 715 7.88 -17.13 17.20
CA GLN A 715 8.04 -17.84 18.46
C GLN A 715 8.89 -19.13 18.31
N ALA A 716 9.40 -19.40 17.10
CA ALA A 716 10.22 -20.57 16.87
C ALA A 716 11.38 -20.67 17.89
N LYS A 717 11.60 -21.88 18.42
CA LYS A 717 12.66 -22.11 19.40
C LYS A 717 14.03 -21.85 18.79
N VAL A 718 14.84 -21.06 19.48
CA VAL A 718 16.22 -20.76 19.11
C VAL A 718 17.16 -21.64 19.93
N THR A 719 18.03 -22.40 19.25
CA THR A 719 19.06 -23.22 19.90
C THR A 719 20.44 -22.61 19.65
N LEU A 720 21.15 -22.26 20.70
CA LEU A 720 22.54 -21.77 20.61
C LEU A 720 23.46 -22.97 20.39
N LEU A 721 24.13 -23.06 19.23
CA LEU A 721 25.01 -24.15 18.86
C LEU A 721 26.37 -24.05 19.56
N LYS A 722 26.80 -22.87 19.92
CA LYS A 722 28.05 -22.58 20.64
C LYS A 722 27.77 -21.56 21.78
N PRO A 723 27.14 -22.01 22.89
CA PRO A 723 26.72 -21.08 23.97
C PRO A 723 27.87 -20.27 24.59
N GLU A 724 29.11 -20.81 24.56
CA GLU A 724 30.30 -20.12 25.04
C GLU A 724 30.87 -19.05 24.09
N HIS A 725 30.36 -18.97 22.84
CA HIS A 725 30.88 -18.04 21.83
C HIS A 725 30.70 -16.58 22.29
N PRO A 726 31.67 -15.67 22.02
CA PRO A 726 31.60 -14.27 22.42
C PRO A 726 30.32 -13.56 22.01
N VAL A 727 29.73 -13.89 20.87
CA VAL A 727 28.45 -13.35 20.41
C VAL A 727 27.31 -13.53 21.43
N PHE A 728 27.38 -14.56 22.28
CA PHE A 728 26.36 -14.80 23.31
C PHE A 728 26.77 -14.35 24.72
N ASN A 729 28.02 -13.89 24.89
CA ASN A 729 28.55 -13.66 26.23
C ASN A 729 29.22 -12.27 26.39
N PHE A 730 29.43 -11.50 25.33
CA PHE A 730 30.13 -10.22 25.43
C PHE A 730 29.63 -9.18 24.41
N PRO A 731 29.35 -7.96 24.82
CA PRO A 731 29.32 -7.45 26.21
C PRO A 731 28.05 -7.82 26.99
N ASN A 732 27.03 -8.41 26.33
CA ASN A 732 25.78 -8.83 26.93
C ASN A 732 25.75 -10.36 27.02
N LYS A 733 25.15 -10.91 28.08
CA LYS A 733 24.85 -12.33 28.13
C LYS A 733 23.51 -12.59 27.47
N ILE A 734 23.50 -13.29 26.35
CA ILE A 734 22.31 -13.62 25.58
C ILE A 734 21.70 -14.94 26.09
N ASN A 735 20.41 -14.98 26.24
CA ASN A 735 19.63 -16.13 26.66
C ASN A 735 18.35 -16.27 25.82
N GLU A 736 17.45 -17.21 26.17
CA GLU A 736 16.21 -17.46 25.42
C GLU A 736 15.26 -16.27 25.45
N GLU A 737 15.27 -15.44 26.52
CA GLU A 737 14.42 -14.25 26.64
C GLU A 737 14.77 -13.18 25.59
N ASP A 738 16.03 -13.12 25.15
CA ASP A 738 16.46 -12.19 24.10
C ASP A 738 15.83 -12.48 22.73
N PHE A 739 15.21 -13.62 22.57
CA PHE A 739 14.44 -14.01 21.38
C PHE A 739 12.93 -13.89 21.59
N SER A 740 12.48 -13.40 22.74
CA SER A 740 11.07 -13.14 23.01
C SER A 740 10.62 -11.81 22.42
N GLY A 741 9.36 -11.76 21.96
CA GLY A 741 8.76 -10.55 21.40
C GLY A 741 9.29 -10.12 20.03
N TRP A 742 10.01 -11.01 19.34
CA TRP A 742 10.34 -10.80 17.93
C TRP A 742 9.06 -10.77 17.10
N ILE A 743 9.08 -10.01 16.02
CA ILE A 743 7.90 -9.74 15.18
C ILE A 743 8.11 -10.27 13.76
N GLN A 744 7.04 -10.68 13.15
CA GLN A 744 6.88 -11.02 11.75
C GLN A 744 7.62 -12.30 11.30
N GLU A 745 8.88 -12.49 11.66
CA GLU A 745 9.70 -13.68 11.37
C GLU A 745 10.99 -13.67 12.22
N ARG A 746 11.70 -14.80 12.29
CA ARG A 746 13.01 -14.89 12.96
C ARG A 746 14.14 -14.53 12.01
N SER A 747 14.07 -15.06 10.81
CA SER A 747 15.20 -14.98 9.87
C SER A 747 14.78 -15.27 8.44
N ILE A 748 15.60 -14.77 7.50
CA ILE A 748 15.34 -14.83 6.05
C ILE A 748 16.65 -15.00 5.29
N TYR A 749 16.62 -15.67 4.15
CA TYR A 749 17.76 -15.89 3.26
C TYR A 749 19.01 -16.41 3.97
N HIS A 750 18.91 -17.59 4.54
CA HIS A 750 20.01 -18.22 5.27
C HIS A 750 21.23 -18.50 4.39
N ALA A 751 22.41 -18.47 4.99
CA ALA A 751 23.66 -18.83 4.32
C ALA A 751 23.93 -20.34 4.45
N LEU A 752 24.30 -20.96 3.34
CA LEU A 752 24.83 -22.33 3.31
C LEU A 752 26.35 -22.26 3.16
N ASP A 753 27.09 -22.62 4.22
CA ASP A 753 28.54 -22.66 4.18
C ASP A 753 29.01 -23.80 3.27
N THR A 754 29.66 -23.46 2.17
CA THR A 754 30.28 -24.40 1.23
C THR A 754 31.78 -24.58 1.42
N SER A 755 32.35 -23.78 2.30
CA SER A 755 33.81 -23.74 2.56
C SER A 755 34.25 -24.51 3.80
N GLY A 756 33.32 -24.75 4.75
CA GLY A 756 33.63 -25.29 6.09
C GLY A 756 34.44 -24.33 6.96
N LYS A 757 34.43 -23.03 6.63
CA LYS A 757 35.22 -21.98 7.33
C LYS A 757 34.41 -21.15 8.30
N PHE A 758 33.06 -21.26 8.22
CA PHE A 758 32.18 -20.48 9.08
C PHE A 758 31.81 -21.23 10.35
N GLU A 759 31.68 -20.50 11.43
CA GLU A 759 31.06 -20.97 12.66
C GLU A 759 29.56 -20.67 12.58
N LYS A 760 28.78 -21.73 12.73
CA LYS A 760 27.31 -21.66 12.81
C LYS A 760 26.94 -21.48 14.26
N LEU A 761 26.15 -20.44 14.56
CA LEU A 761 25.94 -20.04 15.95
C LEU A 761 24.56 -20.35 16.47
N ILE A 762 23.56 -20.33 15.60
CA ILE A 762 22.12 -20.50 15.94
C ILE A 762 21.51 -21.55 15.03
N SER A 763 20.65 -22.39 15.60
CA SER A 763 19.78 -23.31 14.86
C SER A 763 18.32 -23.07 15.22
N MET A 764 17.47 -22.99 14.20
CA MET A 764 16.03 -22.72 14.32
C MET A 764 15.24 -23.48 13.25
N ALA A 765 13.95 -23.68 13.48
CA ALA A 765 13.02 -24.19 12.48
C ALA A 765 11.60 -23.78 12.82
N ASP A 766 10.75 -23.67 11.81
CA ASP A 766 9.32 -23.63 12.00
C ASP A 766 8.77 -24.98 12.44
N PRO A 767 7.60 -25.04 13.09
CA PRO A 767 7.03 -26.30 13.56
C PRO A 767 6.92 -27.35 12.46
N GLY A 768 7.47 -28.53 12.71
CA GLY A 768 7.45 -29.67 11.76
C GLY A 768 8.54 -29.63 10.69
N GLU A 769 9.40 -28.63 10.66
CA GLU A 769 10.52 -28.54 9.72
C GLU A 769 11.84 -29.02 10.33
N LYS A 770 12.81 -29.29 9.45
CA LYS A 770 14.17 -29.55 9.86
C LYS A 770 14.86 -28.26 10.31
N SER A 771 15.63 -28.38 11.41
CA SER A 771 16.42 -27.25 11.90
C SER A 771 17.44 -26.79 10.86
N ASP A 772 17.51 -25.46 10.71
CA ASP A 772 18.44 -24.74 9.84
C ASP A 772 19.43 -23.94 10.69
N ASP A 773 20.69 -23.97 10.32
CA ASP A 773 21.79 -23.35 11.06
C ASP A 773 22.49 -22.22 10.31
N GLY A 774 21.88 -21.74 9.22
CA GLY A 774 22.41 -20.71 8.32
C GLY A 774 22.02 -19.27 8.64
N SER A 775 21.28 -19.02 9.71
CA SER A 775 20.76 -17.68 10.03
C SER A 775 21.80 -16.72 10.61
N LEU A 776 22.83 -17.24 11.28
CA LEU A 776 23.94 -16.46 11.85
C LEU A 776 25.26 -17.23 11.71
N LEU A 777 26.10 -16.75 10.80
CA LEU A 777 27.42 -17.33 10.52
C LEU A 777 28.52 -16.32 10.79
N THR A 778 29.60 -16.73 11.46
CA THR A 778 30.80 -15.92 11.66
C THR A 778 32.05 -16.66 11.17
N ALA A 779 33.06 -15.91 10.75
CA ALA A 779 34.36 -16.48 10.37
C ALA A 779 35.50 -15.52 10.72
N LYS A 780 36.59 -16.07 11.23
CA LYS A 780 37.87 -15.32 11.33
C LYS A 780 38.50 -15.17 9.95
N TYR A 781 38.97 -13.97 9.69
CA TYR A 781 39.79 -13.69 8.51
C TYR A 781 40.94 -12.75 8.88
N GLY A 782 42.16 -13.31 8.88
CA GLY A 782 43.32 -12.60 9.47
C GLY A 782 43.10 -12.31 10.97
N LYS A 783 43.16 -11.04 11.34
CA LYS A 783 42.97 -10.56 12.73
C LYS A 783 41.52 -10.19 13.05
N GLY A 784 40.65 -10.08 12.05
CA GLY A 784 39.29 -9.61 12.20
C GLY A 784 38.23 -10.66 12.00
N TRP A 785 36.98 -10.20 11.88
CA TRP A 785 35.80 -11.03 11.78
C TRP A 785 34.89 -10.64 10.61
N PHE A 786 34.31 -11.64 10.00
CA PHE A 786 33.24 -11.48 9.05
C PHE A 786 32.00 -12.20 9.58
N THR A 787 30.86 -11.52 9.53
CA THR A 787 29.57 -12.09 9.95
C THR A 787 28.56 -11.94 8.82
N TYR A 788 27.84 -13.02 8.50
CA TYR A 788 26.62 -12.94 7.70
C TYR A 788 25.42 -13.29 8.60
N THR A 789 24.38 -12.47 8.53
CA THR A 789 23.16 -12.71 9.29
C THR A 789 21.91 -12.59 8.44
N GLY A 790 21.05 -13.61 8.50
CA GLY A 790 19.70 -13.60 8.02
C GLY A 790 18.68 -13.22 9.09
N LEU A 791 19.12 -12.93 10.32
CA LEU A 791 18.24 -12.45 11.39
C LEU A 791 17.64 -11.08 11.02
N VAL A 792 16.37 -10.87 11.32
CA VAL A 792 15.63 -9.71 10.81
C VAL A 792 15.79 -8.46 11.68
N PHE A 793 17.02 -8.09 12.00
CA PHE A 793 17.34 -6.88 12.80
C PHE A 793 16.66 -5.61 12.28
N PHE A 794 16.51 -5.49 10.96
CA PHE A 794 15.86 -4.36 10.30
C PHE A 794 14.37 -4.21 10.64
N ARG A 795 13.74 -5.26 11.19
CA ARG A 795 12.36 -5.25 11.71
C ARG A 795 12.34 -5.10 13.23
N GLU A 796 13.20 -5.85 13.90
CA GLU A 796 13.21 -5.96 15.36
C GLU A 796 13.67 -4.67 16.05
N LEU A 797 14.65 -3.98 15.46
CA LEU A 797 15.20 -2.74 16.05
C LEU A 797 14.17 -1.61 15.98
N PRO A 798 13.53 -1.29 14.84
CA PRO A 798 12.45 -0.28 14.81
C PRO A 798 11.22 -0.65 15.63
N ALA A 799 10.97 -1.94 15.86
CA ALA A 799 9.92 -2.42 16.76
C ALA A 799 10.29 -2.26 18.24
N GLY A 800 11.57 -2.05 18.54
CA GLY A 800 12.06 -1.85 19.90
C GLY A 800 12.24 -3.16 20.67
N VAL A 801 12.58 -4.28 20.01
CA VAL A 801 12.78 -5.58 20.65
C VAL A 801 14.12 -5.61 21.40
N PRO A 802 14.14 -5.66 22.74
CA PRO A 802 15.37 -5.44 23.52
C PRO A 802 16.47 -6.47 23.24
N GLY A 803 16.10 -7.75 23.05
CA GLY A 803 17.06 -8.80 22.79
C GLY A 803 17.78 -8.66 21.44
N ALA A 804 17.13 -8.10 20.43
CA ALA A 804 17.74 -7.83 19.14
C ALA A 804 18.85 -6.76 19.27
N TYR A 805 18.63 -5.70 20.04
CA TYR A 805 19.66 -4.70 20.35
C TYR A 805 20.87 -5.31 21.06
N ARG A 806 20.62 -6.17 22.05
CA ARG A 806 21.67 -6.84 22.82
C ARG A 806 22.50 -7.78 21.96
N LEU A 807 21.85 -8.58 21.11
CA LEU A 807 22.52 -9.50 20.20
C LEU A 807 23.34 -8.74 19.14
N LEU A 808 22.80 -7.70 18.54
CA LEU A 808 23.51 -6.89 17.56
C LEU A 808 24.73 -6.20 18.19
N ALA A 809 24.61 -5.66 19.42
CA ALA A 809 25.75 -5.09 20.15
C ALA A 809 26.88 -6.10 20.35
N ASN A 810 26.54 -7.34 20.63
CA ASN A 810 27.54 -8.41 20.76
C ASN A 810 28.21 -8.77 19.42
N ILE A 811 27.45 -8.83 18.34
CA ILE A 811 27.99 -9.06 17.00
C ILE A 811 28.95 -7.91 16.62
N ILE A 812 28.58 -6.65 16.92
CA ILE A 812 29.44 -5.47 16.68
C ILE A 812 30.73 -5.55 17.50
N ALA A 813 30.69 -6.05 18.73
CA ALA A 813 31.86 -6.13 19.64
C ALA A 813 32.76 -7.31 19.37
N LEU A 814 32.48 -8.19 18.40
CA LEU A 814 33.14 -9.50 18.21
C LEU A 814 34.67 -9.39 18.04
N ASN A 815 35.19 -8.33 17.42
CA ASN A 815 36.60 -8.14 17.17
C ASN A 815 37.41 -7.64 18.40
N LYS A 816 36.75 -7.37 19.54
CA LYS A 816 37.43 -6.72 20.71
C LYS A 816 37.69 -7.67 21.86
N LYS A 817 37.07 -8.81 21.91
CA LYS A 817 37.39 -9.83 22.94
C LYS A 817 38.70 -10.53 22.56
N LYS A 818 39.80 -10.25 23.30
CA LYS A 818 41.06 -10.95 23.14
C LYS A 818 40.94 -12.37 23.70
N GLY A 819 41.27 -13.39 22.91
CA GLY A 819 41.42 -14.76 23.41
C GLY A 819 40.48 -15.85 22.82
N PHE A 820 39.84 -15.61 21.67
CA PHE A 820 39.19 -16.66 20.89
C PHE A 820 39.81 -16.84 19.52
#